data_b5d7e27bcd4be746e52470bd53e6330d
#
_entry.id   b5d7e27bcd4be746e52470bd53e6330d
#
_cell.length_a   1.000
_cell.length_b   1.000
_cell.length_c   1.000
_cell.angle_alpha   90.00
_cell.angle_beta   90.00
_cell.angle_gamma   90.00
#
_symmetry.space_group_name_H-M   'P 1'
#
loop_
_entity.id
_entity.type
_entity.pdbx_description
1 polymer ?
#
loop_
_entity_poly.entity_id
_entity_poly.type
_entity_poly.pdbx_seq_one_letter_code
_entity_poly.pdbx_strand_id
1 'polypeptide(L)'
;MLFELKSPFKPMGDQPEAIRQLVEGVNDHLPAQTLLGVTGSGKTFTMANVIAETQRPTLILSHNKTLAAQLYAEMRSFFPDNAVEYYVSYYDYFQPEAYLPSTDTYIEKDLSINMELDQLRLSAVNTLLSGRRDVVVVSSVSCIYGMGNPQDFHDNMISLKVGQMIDKDDLLRRLINAQYTRNDIALQRGNFQAKGETIDVFLVSTDIILRIVLCFDEIESLETLDVTTGHMVAEYDEYTIPPASIFTTTKERADRAVDEIAIDLGEQIRFFESLGDEVKAERIKERVTYDVEMIKEVGYCTGIENYSRYFDGRKPGERPFCLLDCFPDDFLVIVDESHVTVPQIRGMGGNDRTRKTNLVENGFRLPSAFDNRPLSFDEFEALVKQVIFVSATPANYELQRCEGIVAEQLIRPTGLLDPLIEVRPSVTQIDDLLEEIHKCVENDDRAIVTTFTKRLAEELDEYMREHGVRSSYIHSEVDTLDRVRILDELRAGEIDVVIGVNLLREGIDLPEVSLVAILDADKEGFLRNETSLTQTVGRAARNLNGKAIMYADTITKSMQRTMDETERRRAKQMRYNLEHGITPKQIVKGRNTLLDNEQLKETREMFGAVIEPIVDKQKIGTSAKQKSLSIVADGTTIDYQSVPDLQKEIDKTREAMLTAAKALDFLEAAHKRDYMLMLQERLDKLTKK
;
A
#
# COMPACT_ATOMS: atom_id res chain seq x y z
N MET A 1 1.97 28.41 6.05
CA MET A 1 2.66 28.62 4.75
C MET A 1 1.65 28.45 3.64
N LEU A 2 1.91 28.95 2.43
CA LEU A 2 1.10 28.70 1.24
C LEU A 2 1.77 27.63 0.40
N PHE A 3 0.98 26.90 -0.41
CA PHE A 3 1.54 26.01 -1.41
C PHE A 3 2.28 26.80 -2.49
N GLU A 4 3.51 26.41 -2.78
CA GLU A 4 4.34 26.97 -3.84
C GLU A 4 4.74 25.87 -4.82
N LEU A 5 4.08 25.87 -5.99
CA LEU A 5 4.35 24.89 -7.04
C LEU A 5 5.68 25.19 -7.74
N LYS A 6 6.64 24.27 -7.66
CA LYS A 6 7.91 24.34 -8.38
C LYS A 6 7.92 23.30 -9.49
N SER A 7 7.91 23.76 -10.74
CA SER A 7 7.93 22.88 -11.91
C SER A 7 8.62 23.55 -13.08
N PRO A 8 9.45 22.83 -13.85
CA PRO A 8 9.99 23.29 -15.13
C PRO A 8 8.92 23.30 -16.23
N PHE A 9 7.75 22.67 -15.99
CA PHE A 9 6.68 22.55 -16.98
C PHE A 9 5.64 23.66 -16.79
N LYS A 10 4.97 24.01 -17.90
CA LYS A 10 3.79 24.87 -17.91
C LYS A 10 2.59 24.06 -18.39
N PRO A 11 1.36 24.38 -17.92
CA PRO A 11 0.16 23.74 -18.42
C PRO A 11 0.02 23.85 -19.93
N MET A 12 -0.25 22.75 -20.62
CA MET A 12 -0.36 22.65 -22.07
C MET A 12 -1.59 21.81 -22.47
N GLY A 13 -1.99 21.93 -23.73
CA GLY A 13 -3.13 21.17 -24.25
C GLY A 13 -4.44 21.53 -23.57
N ASP A 14 -5.12 20.52 -23.06
CA ASP A 14 -6.38 20.66 -22.29
C ASP A 14 -6.13 21.06 -20.82
N GLN A 15 -4.88 21.00 -20.33
CA GLN A 15 -4.56 21.23 -18.90
C GLN A 15 -5.02 22.61 -18.39
N PRO A 16 -4.76 23.75 -19.08
CA PRO A 16 -5.19 25.05 -18.59
C PRO A 16 -6.69 25.14 -18.36
N GLU A 17 -7.48 24.60 -19.27
CA GLU A 17 -8.94 24.63 -19.17
C GLU A 17 -9.44 23.67 -18.08
N ALA A 18 -8.85 22.46 -17.98
CA ALA A 18 -9.18 21.49 -16.94
C ALA A 18 -8.85 22.04 -15.53
N ILE A 19 -7.67 22.67 -15.36
CA ILE A 19 -7.29 23.33 -14.10
C ILE A 19 -8.31 24.42 -13.75
N ARG A 20 -8.62 25.33 -14.69
CA ARG A 20 -9.57 26.41 -14.47
C ARG A 20 -10.94 25.87 -14.01
N GLN A 21 -11.50 24.87 -14.72
CA GLN A 21 -12.80 24.29 -14.38
C GLN A 21 -12.78 23.63 -12.99
N LEU A 22 -11.74 22.85 -12.66
CA LEU A 22 -11.61 22.18 -11.37
C LEU A 22 -11.46 23.19 -10.22
N VAL A 23 -10.66 24.25 -10.40
CA VAL A 23 -10.44 25.28 -9.40
C VAL A 23 -11.72 26.10 -9.18
N GLU A 24 -12.42 26.50 -10.24
CA GLU A 24 -13.71 27.18 -10.14
C GLU A 24 -14.72 26.30 -9.37
N GLY A 25 -14.85 25.01 -9.71
CA GLY A 25 -15.75 24.12 -9.01
C GLY A 25 -15.39 23.91 -7.53
N VAL A 26 -14.10 23.87 -7.17
CA VAL A 26 -13.68 23.81 -5.76
C VAL A 26 -14.07 25.10 -5.04
N ASN A 27 -13.86 26.27 -5.66
CA ASN A 27 -14.21 27.56 -5.08
C ASN A 27 -15.72 27.79 -4.97
N ASP A 28 -16.48 27.22 -5.91
CA ASP A 28 -17.96 27.24 -5.90
C ASP A 28 -18.56 26.16 -4.97
N HIS A 29 -17.71 25.45 -4.23
CA HIS A 29 -18.11 24.39 -3.30
C HIS A 29 -18.87 23.23 -3.94
N LEU A 30 -18.60 22.90 -5.20
CA LEU A 30 -19.16 21.70 -5.81
C LEU A 30 -18.77 20.45 -5.02
N PRO A 31 -19.70 19.56 -4.67
CA PRO A 31 -19.41 18.42 -3.83
C PRO A 31 -18.55 17.36 -4.54
N ALA A 32 -18.63 17.29 -5.86
CA ALA A 32 -17.85 16.34 -6.67
C ALA A 32 -17.58 16.90 -8.06
N GLN A 33 -16.42 16.57 -8.60
CA GLN A 33 -16.00 16.84 -9.97
C GLN A 33 -15.23 15.65 -10.51
N THR A 34 -15.17 15.49 -11.83
CA THR A 34 -14.39 14.42 -12.46
C THR A 34 -13.41 14.99 -13.47
N LEU A 35 -12.13 14.60 -13.33
CA LEU A 35 -11.08 14.81 -14.33
C LEU A 35 -10.98 13.53 -15.18
N LEU A 36 -11.48 13.58 -16.40
CA LEU A 36 -11.28 12.53 -17.39
C LEU A 36 -9.94 12.79 -18.10
N GLY A 37 -8.90 12.10 -17.65
CA GLY A 37 -7.56 12.30 -18.17
C GLY A 37 -6.94 11.01 -18.71
N VAL A 38 -6.60 10.99 -20.00
CA VAL A 38 -5.95 9.84 -20.61
C VAL A 38 -4.55 9.59 -20.05
N THR A 39 -4.04 8.39 -20.21
CA THR A 39 -2.67 8.05 -19.81
C THR A 39 -1.66 8.92 -20.56
N GLY A 40 -0.73 9.55 -19.84
CA GLY A 40 0.28 10.43 -20.43
C GLY A 40 -0.16 11.87 -20.70
N SER A 41 -1.37 12.27 -20.29
CA SER A 41 -1.83 13.66 -20.41
C SER A 41 -1.30 14.58 -19.29
N GLY A 42 -0.62 14.05 -18.27
CA GLY A 42 -0.09 14.83 -17.15
C GLY A 42 -1.11 15.11 -16.05
N LYS A 43 -1.97 14.14 -15.73
CA LYS A 43 -2.99 14.25 -14.65
C LYS A 43 -2.39 14.72 -13.32
N THR A 44 -1.24 14.14 -12.90
CA THR A 44 -0.57 14.50 -11.64
C THR A 44 -0.19 15.98 -11.61
N PHE A 45 0.31 16.51 -12.74
CA PHE A 45 0.65 17.93 -12.84
C PHE A 45 -0.59 18.83 -12.76
N THR A 46 -1.71 18.40 -13.35
CA THR A 46 -3.00 19.08 -13.22
C THR A 46 -3.47 19.10 -11.76
N MET A 47 -3.40 17.96 -11.05
CA MET A 47 -3.72 17.89 -9.62
C MET A 47 -2.85 18.85 -8.80
N ALA A 48 -1.53 18.88 -9.06
CA ALA A 48 -0.62 19.80 -8.36
C ALA A 48 -0.97 21.28 -8.59
N ASN A 49 -1.35 21.67 -9.82
CA ASN A 49 -1.81 23.03 -10.10
C ASN A 49 -3.12 23.36 -9.36
N VAL A 50 -4.09 22.45 -9.33
CA VAL A 50 -5.33 22.63 -8.58
C VAL A 50 -5.06 22.83 -7.09
N ILE A 51 -4.16 22.05 -6.49
CA ILE A 51 -3.74 22.20 -5.09
C ILE A 51 -3.10 23.57 -4.86
N ALA A 52 -2.18 23.96 -5.74
CA ALA A 52 -1.48 25.25 -5.64
C ALA A 52 -2.43 26.46 -5.79
N GLU A 53 -3.46 26.38 -6.65
CA GLU A 53 -4.40 27.47 -6.84
C GLU A 53 -5.48 27.53 -5.76
N THR A 54 -5.94 26.36 -5.26
CA THR A 54 -7.00 26.32 -4.22
C THR A 54 -6.47 26.52 -2.81
N GLN A 55 -5.18 26.29 -2.57
CA GLN A 55 -4.52 26.48 -1.27
C GLN A 55 -5.15 25.68 -0.12
N ARG A 56 -5.68 24.49 -0.39
CA ARG A 56 -6.35 23.64 0.59
C ARG A 56 -5.53 22.43 0.98
N PRO A 57 -5.52 22.05 2.27
CA PRO A 57 -4.99 20.74 2.67
C PRO A 57 -5.65 19.66 1.83
N THR A 58 -4.85 18.76 1.29
CA THR A 58 -5.34 17.79 0.29
C THR A 58 -4.99 16.37 0.67
N LEU A 59 -5.96 15.48 0.58
CA LEU A 59 -5.78 14.03 0.64
C LEU A 59 -5.87 13.44 -0.77
N ILE A 60 -4.79 12.79 -1.22
CA ILE A 60 -4.78 12.05 -2.49
C ILE A 60 -4.89 10.56 -2.18
N LEU A 61 -5.94 9.91 -2.69
CA LEU A 61 -6.20 8.49 -2.51
C LEU A 61 -5.78 7.70 -3.74
N SER A 62 -5.03 6.63 -3.52
CA SER A 62 -4.65 5.66 -4.55
C SER A 62 -5.01 4.23 -4.10
N HIS A 63 -5.31 3.35 -5.05
CA HIS A 63 -5.79 2.00 -4.76
C HIS A 63 -4.69 1.02 -4.31
N ASN A 64 -3.41 1.34 -4.46
CA ASN A 64 -2.30 0.50 -4.00
C ASN A 64 -1.08 1.30 -3.51
N LYS A 65 -0.17 0.63 -2.77
CA LYS A 65 1.03 1.25 -2.19
C LYS A 65 2.00 1.79 -3.26
N THR A 66 2.19 1.07 -4.36
CA THR A 66 3.17 1.42 -5.41
C THR A 66 2.78 2.71 -6.12
N LEU A 67 1.50 2.85 -6.51
CA LEU A 67 1.00 4.09 -7.10
C LEU A 67 1.02 5.24 -6.11
N ALA A 68 0.65 4.98 -4.85
CA ALA A 68 0.75 5.99 -3.81
C ALA A 68 2.20 6.48 -3.63
N ALA A 69 3.20 5.59 -3.67
CA ALA A 69 4.61 5.95 -3.61
C ALA A 69 5.05 6.80 -4.82
N GLN A 70 4.62 6.45 -6.03
CA GLN A 70 4.89 7.24 -7.22
C GLN A 70 4.27 8.65 -7.12
N LEU A 71 3.00 8.74 -6.74
CA LEU A 71 2.31 10.03 -6.56
C LEU A 71 2.97 10.88 -5.46
N TYR A 72 3.40 10.24 -4.37
CA TYR A 72 4.14 10.92 -3.30
C TYR A 72 5.45 11.53 -3.81
N ALA A 73 6.25 10.76 -4.56
CA ALA A 73 7.49 11.25 -5.14
C ALA A 73 7.26 12.41 -6.13
N GLU A 74 6.24 12.30 -7.00
CA GLU A 74 5.86 13.35 -7.93
C GLU A 74 5.39 14.62 -7.18
N MET A 75 4.51 14.50 -6.18
CA MET A 75 4.02 15.64 -5.39
C MET A 75 5.16 16.30 -4.61
N ARG A 76 6.09 15.54 -4.06
CA ARG A 76 7.28 16.05 -3.38
C ARG A 76 8.18 16.86 -4.31
N SER A 77 8.31 16.43 -5.57
CA SER A 77 9.05 17.19 -6.57
C SER A 77 8.37 18.50 -6.96
N PHE A 78 7.02 18.56 -6.92
CA PHE A 78 6.24 19.74 -7.20
C PHE A 78 6.17 20.70 -6.01
N PHE A 79 6.21 20.20 -4.79
CA PHE A 79 6.08 20.96 -3.54
C PHE A 79 7.25 20.69 -2.58
N PRO A 80 8.50 21.01 -2.97
CA PRO A 80 9.68 20.67 -2.16
C PRO A 80 9.75 21.42 -0.82
N ASP A 81 9.12 22.58 -0.70
CA ASP A 81 9.12 23.42 0.51
C ASP A 81 7.85 23.27 1.35
N ASN A 82 6.86 22.51 0.87
CA ASN A 82 5.62 22.24 1.57
C ASN A 82 5.60 20.83 2.19
N ALA A 83 4.64 20.58 3.06
CA ALA A 83 4.49 19.28 3.67
C ALA A 83 3.82 18.29 2.70
N VAL A 84 4.57 17.34 2.20
CA VAL A 84 4.05 16.20 1.46
C VAL A 84 4.28 14.95 2.29
N GLU A 85 3.21 14.28 2.69
CA GLU A 85 3.21 13.17 3.63
C GLU A 85 2.73 11.87 2.95
N TYR A 86 3.18 10.73 3.48
CA TYR A 86 2.85 9.42 2.95
C TYR A 86 2.14 8.56 4.00
N TYR A 87 0.94 8.04 3.68
CA TYR A 87 0.14 7.30 4.62
C TYR A 87 -0.45 6.03 4.00
N VAL A 88 0.26 4.90 4.16
CA VAL A 88 -0.16 3.59 3.63
C VAL A 88 -0.18 2.55 4.75
N SER A 89 -0.61 1.33 4.45
CA SER A 89 -0.51 0.23 5.41
C SER A 89 0.95 -0.03 5.78
N TYR A 90 1.25 -0.08 7.06
CA TYR A 90 2.60 -0.27 7.62
C TYR A 90 2.99 -1.74 7.82
N TYR A 91 2.16 -2.68 7.34
CA TYR A 91 2.48 -4.10 7.39
C TYR A 91 3.24 -4.55 6.13
N ASP A 92 4.37 -5.24 6.32
CA ASP A 92 5.04 -5.98 5.26
C ASP A 92 4.31 -7.31 5.02
N TYR A 93 3.88 -7.95 6.11
CA TYR A 93 3.04 -9.13 6.10
C TYR A 93 1.88 -8.94 7.09
N PHE A 94 0.69 -9.37 6.70
CA PHE A 94 -0.49 -9.30 7.56
C PHE A 94 -1.43 -10.48 7.31
N GLN A 95 -1.54 -11.35 8.31
CA GLN A 95 -2.56 -12.39 8.38
C GLN A 95 -3.55 -12.01 9.47
N PRO A 96 -4.80 -11.67 9.12
CA PRO A 96 -5.80 -11.34 10.13
C PRO A 96 -6.21 -12.59 10.91
N GLU A 97 -6.50 -12.39 12.19
CA GLU A 97 -7.16 -13.39 13.02
C GLU A 97 -8.47 -13.85 12.37
N ALA A 98 -8.71 -15.15 12.28
CA ALA A 98 -9.93 -15.69 11.70
C ALA A 98 -10.32 -17.02 12.34
N TYR A 99 -11.61 -17.36 12.27
CA TYR A 99 -12.11 -18.68 12.63
C TYR A 99 -12.94 -19.25 11.49
N LEU A 100 -12.66 -20.51 11.15
CA LEU A 100 -13.34 -21.26 10.11
C LEU A 100 -14.26 -22.32 10.77
N PRO A 101 -15.56 -22.06 10.93
CA PRO A 101 -16.47 -22.99 11.62
C PRO A 101 -16.58 -24.36 10.94
N SER A 102 -16.39 -24.42 9.61
CA SER A 102 -16.51 -25.67 8.84
C SER A 102 -15.42 -26.70 9.16
N THR A 103 -14.25 -26.25 9.60
CA THR A 103 -13.09 -27.09 9.91
C THR A 103 -12.65 -26.97 11.36
N ASP A 104 -13.39 -26.21 12.19
CA ASP A 104 -13.03 -25.87 13.58
C ASP A 104 -11.58 -25.37 13.70
N THR A 105 -11.17 -24.50 12.76
CA THR A 105 -9.81 -24.02 12.67
C THR A 105 -9.72 -22.57 13.07
N TYR A 106 -8.97 -22.27 14.13
CA TYR A 106 -8.61 -20.92 14.52
C TYR A 106 -7.27 -20.54 13.87
N ILE A 107 -7.27 -19.42 13.19
CA ILE A 107 -6.08 -18.80 12.54
C ILE A 107 -5.67 -17.64 13.43
N GLU A 108 -4.49 -17.75 13.99
CA GLU A 108 -3.92 -16.68 14.82
C GLU A 108 -3.50 -15.50 13.94
N LYS A 109 -3.59 -14.29 14.53
CA LYS A 109 -3.10 -13.06 13.90
C LYS A 109 -1.58 -13.14 13.80
N ASP A 110 -1.06 -12.97 12.58
CA ASP A 110 0.38 -12.86 12.32
C ASP A 110 0.67 -11.60 11.50
N LEU A 111 1.71 -10.86 11.87
CA LEU A 111 2.05 -9.60 11.22
C LEU A 111 3.52 -9.27 11.37
N SER A 112 4.04 -8.57 10.36
CA SER A 112 5.34 -7.91 10.38
C SER A 112 5.14 -6.42 10.13
N ILE A 113 5.63 -5.59 11.05
CA ILE A 113 5.53 -4.13 10.98
C ILE A 113 6.77 -3.57 10.31
N ASN A 114 6.57 -2.72 9.31
CA ASN A 114 7.60 -1.89 8.74
C ASN A 114 7.72 -0.60 9.56
N MET A 115 8.83 -0.46 10.27
CA MET A 115 9.07 0.66 11.18
C MET A 115 9.18 2.01 10.44
N GLU A 116 9.68 2.03 9.21
CA GLU A 116 9.79 3.25 8.41
C GLU A 116 8.41 3.74 7.95
N LEU A 117 7.55 2.82 7.50
CA LEU A 117 6.17 3.17 7.14
C LEU A 117 5.36 3.63 8.35
N ASP A 118 5.59 3.04 9.52
CA ASP A 118 4.94 3.49 10.77
C ASP A 118 5.38 4.90 11.13
N GLN A 119 6.68 5.21 11.00
CA GLN A 119 7.22 6.56 11.16
C GLN A 119 6.55 7.58 10.23
N LEU A 120 6.42 7.27 8.95
CA LEU A 120 5.78 8.15 7.97
C LEU A 120 4.30 8.39 8.28
N ARG A 121 3.59 7.36 8.76
CA ARG A 121 2.21 7.50 9.21
C ARG A 121 2.10 8.45 10.41
N LEU A 122 3.01 8.32 11.37
CA LEU A 122 3.06 9.19 12.53
C LEU A 122 3.42 10.62 12.13
N SER A 123 4.35 10.81 11.18
CA SER A 123 4.68 12.10 10.59
C SER A 123 3.44 12.77 9.99
N ALA A 124 2.68 12.04 9.18
CA ALA A 124 1.46 12.57 8.54
C ALA A 124 0.42 13.03 9.57
N VAL A 125 0.17 12.23 10.62
CA VAL A 125 -0.75 12.59 11.70
C VAL A 125 -0.26 13.82 12.45
N ASN A 126 1.04 13.86 12.81
CA ASN A 126 1.64 15.00 13.49
C ASN A 126 1.54 16.30 12.67
N THR A 127 1.88 16.21 11.37
CA THR A 127 1.80 17.37 10.46
C THR A 127 0.38 17.90 10.36
N LEU A 128 -0.63 17.04 10.22
CA LEU A 128 -2.03 17.44 10.16
C LEU A 128 -2.50 18.10 11.48
N LEU A 129 -2.17 17.51 12.62
CA LEU A 129 -2.60 17.98 13.93
C LEU A 129 -1.78 19.18 14.44
N SER A 130 -0.64 19.52 13.82
CA SER A 130 0.11 20.74 14.11
C SER A 130 -0.59 22.03 13.66
N GLY A 131 -1.72 21.93 12.95
CA GLY A 131 -2.45 23.05 12.39
C GLY A 131 -1.85 23.61 11.10
N ARG A 132 -0.85 22.95 10.51
CA ARG A 132 -0.27 23.30 9.23
C ARG A 132 -1.29 23.10 8.10
N ARG A 133 -1.38 24.07 7.19
CA ARG A 133 -2.40 24.03 6.12
C ARG A 133 -1.85 23.69 4.74
N ASP A 134 -0.56 23.87 4.51
CA ASP A 134 0.14 23.52 3.27
C ASP A 134 0.58 22.05 3.26
N VAL A 135 -0.41 21.16 3.42
CA VAL A 135 -0.19 19.71 3.59
C VAL A 135 -0.87 18.91 2.47
N VAL A 136 -0.10 18.08 1.79
CA VAL A 136 -0.61 17.04 0.87
C VAL A 136 -0.32 15.69 1.48
N VAL A 137 -1.33 14.90 1.76
CA VAL A 137 -1.16 13.49 2.20
C VAL A 137 -1.50 12.57 1.04
N VAL A 138 -0.55 11.76 0.62
CA VAL A 138 -0.78 10.70 -0.36
C VAL A 138 -0.99 9.38 0.37
N SER A 139 -2.16 8.77 0.17
CA SER A 139 -2.57 7.61 0.93
C SER A 139 -3.11 6.47 0.05
N SER A 140 -2.99 5.26 0.55
CA SER A 140 -3.82 4.14 0.10
C SER A 140 -5.16 4.12 0.85
N VAL A 141 -6.04 3.17 0.54
CA VAL A 141 -7.30 2.99 1.30
C VAL A 141 -7.11 2.70 2.79
N SER A 142 -5.87 2.56 3.27
CA SER A 142 -5.59 2.42 4.71
C SER A 142 -6.01 3.64 5.54
N CYS A 143 -6.22 4.81 4.92
CA CYS A 143 -6.70 6.01 5.60
C CYS A 143 -8.10 5.91 6.20
N ILE A 144 -8.94 4.96 5.72
CA ILE A 144 -10.29 4.73 6.25
C ILE A 144 -10.33 3.73 7.41
N TYR A 145 -9.20 3.13 7.76
CA TYR A 145 -9.10 2.22 8.92
C TYR A 145 -8.96 2.99 10.22
N GLY A 146 -9.45 2.35 11.29
CA GLY A 146 -9.41 2.90 12.64
C GLY A 146 -8.00 3.25 13.10
N MET A 147 -7.89 4.41 13.75
CA MET A 147 -6.70 4.90 14.46
C MET A 147 -7.11 5.41 15.85
N GLY A 148 -6.14 5.82 16.64
CA GLY A 148 -6.40 6.47 17.94
C GLY A 148 -7.19 7.79 17.77
N ASN A 149 -7.80 8.24 18.85
CA ASN A 149 -8.54 9.51 18.86
C ASN A 149 -7.60 10.70 18.59
N PRO A 150 -7.81 11.50 17.51
CA PRO A 150 -6.97 12.67 17.22
C PRO A 150 -6.89 13.68 18.37
N GLN A 151 -7.96 13.85 19.16
CA GLN A 151 -7.95 14.74 20.31
C GLN A 151 -6.98 14.24 21.40
N ASP A 152 -6.96 12.93 21.67
CA ASP A 152 -6.04 12.36 22.65
C ASP A 152 -4.58 12.50 22.20
N PHE A 153 -4.34 12.35 20.91
CA PHE A 153 -3.01 12.60 20.33
C PHE A 153 -2.60 14.06 20.54
N HIS A 154 -3.48 15.01 20.20
CA HIS A 154 -3.23 16.43 20.41
C HIS A 154 -3.00 16.80 21.87
N ASP A 155 -3.82 16.28 22.79
CA ASP A 155 -3.74 16.55 24.22
C ASP A 155 -2.44 15.99 24.87
N ASN A 156 -1.83 14.96 24.27
CA ASN A 156 -0.56 14.41 24.68
C ASN A 156 0.66 15.02 23.98
N MET A 157 0.48 16.02 23.10
CA MET A 157 1.59 16.81 22.58
C MET A 157 2.23 17.65 23.71
N ILE A 158 3.55 17.70 23.74
CA ILE A 158 4.30 18.46 24.75
C ILE A 158 4.88 19.70 24.10
N SER A 159 4.25 20.86 24.32
CA SER A 159 4.80 22.15 23.87
C SER A 159 5.75 22.70 24.92
N LEU A 160 6.96 23.03 24.48
CA LEU A 160 8.05 23.58 25.28
C LEU A 160 8.49 24.93 24.71
N LYS A 161 8.89 25.83 25.60
CA LYS A 161 9.38 27.16 25.23
C LYS A 161 10.59 27.54 26.07
N VAL A 162 11.59 28.16 25.46
CA VAL A 162 12.75 28.72 26.17
C VAL A 162 12.28 29.76 27.19
N GLY A 163 12.80 29.70 28.41
CA GLY A 163 12.37 30.50 29.55
C GLY A 163 11.12 29.98 30.28
N GLN A 164 10.57 28.85 29.86
CA GLN A 164 9.42 28.22 30.53
C GLN A 164 9.89 27.54 31.82
N MET A 165 9.17 27.80 32.92
CA MET A 165 9.35 27.05 34.18
C MET A 165 8.68 25.70 34.08
N ILE A 166 9.41 24.62 34.26
CA ILE A 166 8.92 23.23 34.25
C ILE A 166 9.77 22.37 35.17
N ASP A 167 9.11 21.69 36.12
CA ASP A 167 9.77 20.69 36.94
C ASP A 167 10.24 19.52 36.09
N LYS A 168 11.49 19.08 36.30
CA LYS A 168 12.10 18.02 35.51
C LYS A 168 11.30 16.71 35.62
N ASP A 169 10.86 16.31 36.80
CA ASP A 169 10.11 15.07 36.97
C ASP A 169 8.73 15.17 36.31
N ASP A 170 8.12 16.35 36.24
CA ASP A 170 6.89 16.57 35.50
C ASP A 170 7.12 16.41 34.00
N LEU A 171 8.19 16.96 33.46
CA LEU A 171 8.56 16.78 32.05
C LEU A 171 8.80 15.30 31.71
N LEU A 172 9.51 14.56 32.57
CA LEU A 172 9.74 13.13 32.36
C LEU A 172 8.44 12.32 32.41
N ARG A 173 7.47 12.69 33.30
CA ARG A 173 6.14 12.06 33.33
C ARG A 173 5.35 12.37 32.07
N ARG A 174 5.40 13.59 31.55
CA ARG A 174 4.74 13.95 30.26
C ARG A 174 5.30 13.13 29.10
N LEU A 175 6.63 12.92 29.04
CA LEU A 175 7.24 12.08 28.02
C LEU A 175 6.77 10.63 28.11
N ILE A 176 6.65 10.07 29.32
CA ILE A 176 6.11 8.71 29.51
C ILE A 176 4.63 8.64 29.11
N ASN A 177 3.82 9.65 29.46
CA ASN A 177 2.42 9.71 29.04
C ASN A 177 2.28 9.82 27.51
N ALA A 178 3.21 10.55 26.86
CA ALA A 178 3.31 10.61 25.42
C ALA A 178 3.91 9.34 24.77
N GLN A 179 4.04 8.24 25.54
CA GLN A 179 4.50 6.92 25.11
C GLN A 179 5.99 6.84 24.77
N TYR A 180 6.83 7.80 25.18
CA TYR A 180 8.28 7.67 25.11
C TYR A 180 8.79 6.77 26.25
N THR A 181 9.76 5.92 25.94
CA THR A 181 10.37 5.02 26.92
C THR A 181 11.71 5.56 27.39
N ARG A 182 11.95 5.56 28.71
CA ARG A 182 13.25 5.97 29.26
C ARG A 182 14.30 4.90 28.99
N ASN A 183 15.41 5.29 28.40
CA ASN A 183 16.57 4.42 28.17
C ASN A 183 17.85 5.21 28.30
N ASP A 184 18.52 5.11 29.48
CA ASP A 184 19.73 5.86 29.76
C ASP A 184 21.02 5.17 29.22
N ILE A 185 20.88 3.96 28.62
CA ILE A 185 22.02 3.17 28.09
C ILE A 185 22.20 3.41 26.60
N ALA A 186 21.13 3.26 25.81
CA ALA A 186 21.16 3.41 24.36
C ALA A 186 19.92 4.18 23.89
N LEU A 187 20.14 5.39 23.39
CA LEU A 187 19.07 6.22 22.86
C LEU A 187 18.63 5.66 21.50
N GLN A 188 17.41 5.18 21.44
CA GLN A 188 16.76 4.68 20.24
C GLN A 188 15.53 5.53 19.93
N ARG A 189 15.00 5.42 18.72
CA ARG A 189 13.77 6.10 18.30
C ARG A 189 12.61 5.79 19.27
N GLY A 190 11.89 6.83 19.69
CA GLY A 190 10.82 6.70 20.70
C GLY A 190 11.33 6.58 22.14
N ASN A 191 12.64 6.74 22.36
CA ASN A 191 13.21 6.75 23.69
C ASN A 191 13.68 8.16 24.09
N PHE A 192 13.77 8.38 25.38
CA PHE A 192 14.47 9.54 25.94
C PHE A 192 15.50 9.12 26.99
N GLN A 193 16.51 9.92 27.17
CA GLN A 193 17.49 9.79 28.24
C GLN A 193 17.60 11.09 29.03
N ALA A 194 17.90 10.99 30.33
CA ALA A 194 18.09 12.15 31.18
C ALA A 194 19.44 12.06 31.93
N LYS A 195 20.34 12.98 31.62
CA LYS A 195 21.69 13.07 32.24
C LYS A 195 21.94 14.45 32.82
N GLY A 196 21.95 14.55 34.15
CA GLY A 196 22.03 15.84 34.83
C GLY A 196 20.82 16.73 34.46
N GLU A 197 21.04 17.92 34.00
CA GLU A 197 20.03 18.90 33.56
C GLU A 197 19.69 18.79 32.07
N THR A 198 20.22 17.80 31.38
CA THR A 198 19.97 17.60 29.93
C THR A 198 19.05 16.38 29.71
N ILE A 199 18.03 16.58 28.89
CA ILE A 199 17.11 15.53 28.45
C ILE A 199 17.18 15.46 26.92
N ASP A 200 17.59 14.29 26.41
CA ASP A 200 17.62 14.00 24.98
C ASP A 200 16.43 13.11 24.62
N VAL A 201 15.60 13.55 23.67
CA VAL A 201 14.43 12.82 23.17
C VAL A 201 14.63 12.45 21.72
N PHE A 202 14.72 11.16 21.40
CA PHE A 202 14.77 10.73 20.00
C PHE A 202 13.34 10.66 19.45
N LEU A 203 13.01 11.61 18.60
CA LEU A 203 11.67 11.77 18.04
C LEU A 203 11.30 10.58 17.15
N VAL A 204 10.02 10.17 17.17
CA VAL A 204 9.54 9.01 16.40
C VAL A 204 9.31 9.38 14.94
N SER A 205 8.81 10.60 14.67
CA SER A 205 8.42 11.05 13.34
C SER A 205 9.58 11.54 12.46
N THR A 206 10.78 11.74 13.03
CA THR A 206 11.96 12.30 12.33
C THR A 206 13.23 11.66 12.81
N ASP A 207 14.32 11.74 12.02
CA ASP A 207 15.67 11.32 12.40
C ASP A 207 16.42 12.41 13.18
N ILE A 208 15.79 12.92 14.23
CA ILE A 208 16.29 14.04 15.02
C ILE A 208 16.19 13.70 16.50
N ILE A 209 17.21 14.07 17.25
CA ILE A 209 17.19 14.08 18.70
C ILE A 209 16.92 15.51 19.15
N LEU A 210 15.82 15.73 19.90
CA LEU A 210 15.59 16.99 20.58
C LEU A 210 16.31 16.97 21.91
N ARG A 211 17.24 17.87 22.09
CA ARG A 211 17.94 18.16 23.35
C ARG A 211 17.27 19.29 24.07
N ILE A 212 16.87 19.06 25.31
CA ILE A 212 16.28 20.03 26.22
C ILE A 212 17.29 20.25 27.35
N VAL A 213 17.78 21.47 27.47
CA VAL A 213 18.71 21.84 28.55
C VAL A 213 17.92 22.63 29.59
N LEU A 214 17.98 22.18 30.84
CA LEU A 214 17.36 22.85 31.98
C LEU A 214 18.42 23.62 32.77
N CYS A 215 18.09 24.79 33.27
CA CYS A 215 18.85 25.50 34.30
C CYS A 215 17.95 25.59 35.52
N PHE A 216 18.18 24.72 36.52
CA PHE A 216 17.20 24.44 37.59
C PHE A 216 15.87 23.97 36.99
N ASP A 217 14.76 24.70 37.21
CA ASP A 217 13.43 24.36 36.71
C ASP A 217 13.02 25.24 35.48
N GLU A 218 13.99 25.87 34.79
CA GLU A 218 13.74 26.72 33.62
C GLU A 218 14.39 26.11 32.37
N ILE A 219 13.70 26.09 31.25
CA ILE A 219 14.25 25.63 29.97
C ILE A 219 15.23 26.70 29.45
N GLU A 220 16.53 26.35 29.43
CA GLU A 220 17.60 27.23 28.95
C GLU A 220 17.74 27.20 27.43
N SER A 221 17.71 25.99 26.82
CA SER A 221 17.75 25.83 25.35
C SER A 221 16.97 24.62 24.87
N LEU A 222 16.53 24.72 23.61
CA LEU A 222 15.90 23.64 22.83
C LEU A 222 16.69 23.47 21.53
N GLU A 223 17.41 22.37 21.41
CA GLU A 223 18.34 22.10 20.31
C GLU A 223 17.96 20.82 19.58
N THR A 224 18.06 20.80 18.26
CA THR A 224 17.95 19.55 17.50
C THR A 224 19.34 19.08 17.09
N LEU A 225 19.55 17.77 17.22
CA LEU A 225 20.81 17.11 16.90
C LEU A 225 20.58 16.07 15.79
N ASP A 226 21.53 15.98 14.87
CA ASP A 226 21.59 14.90 13.89
C ASP A 226 21.96 13.58 14.60
N VAL A 227 21.19 12.52 14.33
CA VAL A 227 21.34 11.22 15.00
C VAL A 227 22.68 10.55 14.70
N THR A 228 23.20 10.74 13.47
CA THR A 228 24.40 10.08 13.00
C THR A 228 25.67 10.77 13.50
N THR A 229 25.68 12.08 13.43
CA THR A 229 26.87 12.90 13.74
C THR A 229 26.86 13.46 15.16
N GLY A 230 25.69 13.56 15.80
CA GLY A 230 25.49 14.21 17.09
C GLY A 230 25.69 15.73 17.06
N HIS A 231 25.86 16.31 15.87
CA HIS A 231 26.01 17.78 15.75
C HIS A 231 24.65 18.49 15.83
N MET A 232 24.68 19.68 16.43
CA MET A 232 23.52 20.55 16.48
C MET A 232 23.13 20.97 15.04
N VAL A 233 21.85 20.76 14.73
CA VAL A 233 21.23 21.12 13.43
C VAL A 233 20.60 22.49 13.51
N ALA A 234 19.82 22.74 14.56
CA ALA A 234 19.12 24.01 14.78
C ALA A 234 18.81 24.22 16.27
N GLU A 235 18.58 25.49 16.64
CA GLU A 235 18.10 25.91 17.95
C GLU A 235 16.71 26.56 17.78
N TYR A 236 15.83 26.37 18.76
CA TYR A 236 14.42 26.80 18.70
C TYR A 236 14.01 27.56 19.95
N ASP A 237 13.21 28.59 19.79
CA ASP A 237 12.55 29.30 20.90
C ASP A 237 11.38 28.49 21.47
N GLU A 238 10.69 27.74 20.59
CA GLU A 238 9.57 26.87 20.92
C GLU A 238 9.67 25.57 20.13
N TYR A 239 9.33 24.43 20.78
CA TYR A 239 9.27 23.12 20.14
C TYR A 239 8.12 22.29 20.69
N THR A 240 7.38 21.58 19.81
CA THR A 240 6.32 20.67 20.22
C THR A 240 6.73 19.24 19.94
N ILE A 241 6.80 18.41 20.99
CA ILE A 241 7.10 16.99 20.91
C ILE A 241 5.79 16.22 20.66
N PRO A 242 5.64 15.51 19.52
CA PRO A 242 4.48 14.68 19.29
C PRO A 242 4.55 13.39 20.13
N PRO A 243 3.41 12.73 20.42
CA PRO A 243 3.40 11.40 21.02
C PRO A 243 4.17 10.37 20.19
N ALA A 244 4.74 9.38 20.86
CA ALA A 244 5.51 8.30 20.22
C ALA A 244 4.63 7.23 19.56
N SER A 245 3.31 7.28 19.72
CA SER A 245 2.35 6.36 19.13
C SER A 245 1.07 7.08 18.71
N ILE A 246 0.45 6.61 17.61
CA ILE A 246 -0.89 7.09 17.19
C ILE A 246 -1.97 6.67 18.20
N PHE A 247 -1.75 5.56 18.90
CA PHE A 247 -2.66 5.04 19.93
C PHE A 247 -2.19 5.50 21.31
N THR A 248 -2.57 6.71 21.69
CA THR A 248 -2.31 7.25 23.03
C THR A 248 -3.61 7.23 23.85
N THR A 249 -3.50 6.89 25.13
CA THR A 249 -4.62 6.97 26.08
C THR A 249 -4.11 7.38 27.45
N THR A 250 -4.96 8.02 28.25
CA THR A 250 -4.60 8.34 29.64
C THR A 250 -4.82 7.12 30.54
N LYS A 251 -4.11 7.08 31.69
CA LYS A 251 -4.26 5.98 32.64
C LYS A 251 -5.71 5.86 33.13
N GLU A 252 -6.37 6.98 33.39
CA GLU A 252 -7.77 7.00 33.85
C GLU A 252 -8.74 6.43 32.82
N ARG A 253 -8.43 6.60 31.50
CA ARG A 253 -9.21 6.00 30.42
C ARG A 253 -8.91 4.52 30.28
N ALA A 254 -7.65 4.13 30.42
CA ALA A 254 -7.27 2.71 30.39
C ALA A 254 -7.95 1.94 31.55
N ASP A 255 -7.94 2.48 32.75
CA ASP A 255 -8.61 1.88 33.90
C ASP A 255 -10.12 1.74 33.67
N ARG A 256 -10.79 2.78 33.16
CA ARG A 256 -12.22 2.72 32.79
C ARG A 256 -12.50 1.71 31.68
N ALA A 257 -11.65 1.67 30.66
CA ALA A 257 -11.79 0.71 29.56
C ALA A 257 -11.75 -0.73 30.08
N VAL A 258 -10.86 -1.03 31.03
CA VAL A 258 -10.76 -2.34 31.65
C VAL A 258 -12.04 -2.69 32.42
N ASP A 259 -12.63 -1.75 33.17
CA ASP A 259 -13.89 -1.98 33.91
C ASP A 259 -15.06 -2.23 32.93
N GLU A 260 -15.15 -1.47 31.85
CA GLU A 260 -16.18 -1.66 30.80
C GLU A 260 -16.02 -2.99 30.08
N ILE A 261 -14.79 -3.41 29.77
CA ILE A 261 -14.48 -4.72 29.15
C ILE A 261 -14.97 -5.84 30.11
N ALA A 262 -14.73 -5.71 31.40
CA ALA A 262 -15.15 -6.71 32.37
C ALA A 262 -16.68 -6.82 32.47
N ILE A 263 -17.41 -5.70 32.36
CA ILE A 263 -18.87 -5.68 32.31
C ILE A 263 -19.40 -6.41 31.07
N ASP A 264 -18.91 -6.04 29.90
CA ASP A 264 -19.32 -6.64 28.62
C ASP A 264 -18.94 -8.13 28.56
N LEU A 265 -17.81 -8.53 29.15
CA LEU A 265 -17.44 -9.94 29.32
C LEU A 265 -18.48 -10.70 30.13
N GLY A 266 -18.89 -10.15 31.27
CA GLY A 266 -19.92 -10.77 32.10
C GLY A 266 -21.26 -10.91 31.38
N GLU A 267 -21.63 -9.95 30.52
CA GLU A 267 -22.83 -10.04 29.69
C GLU A 267 -22.71 -11.12 28.63
N GLN A 268 -21.54 -11.21 27.96
CA GLN A 268 -21.30 -12.18 26.90
C GLN A 268 -21.24 -13.62 27.44
N ILE A 269 -20.67 -13.84 28.61
CA ILE A 269 -20.67 -15.14 29.30
C ILE A 269 -22.12 -15.58 29.55
N ARG A 270 -22.94 -14.72 30.21
CA ARG A 270 -24.36 -15.02 30.48
C ARG A 270 -25.16 -15.30 29.20
N PHE A 271 -24.83 -14.61 28.13
CA PHE A 271 -25.44 -14.85 26.81
C PHE A 271 -25.14 -16.28 26.31
N PHE A 272 -23.88 -16.73 26.32
CA PHE A 272 -23.54 -18.08 25.89
C PHE A 272 -24.10 -19.15 26.82
N GLU A 273 -24.07 -18.94 28.14
CA GLU A 273 -24.70 -19.84 29.14
C GLU A 273 -26.22 -19.97 28.90
N SER A 274 -26.90 -18.88 28.55
CA SER A 274 -28.33 -18.90 28.22
C SER A 274 -28.68 -19.72 26.99
N LEU A 275 -27.71 -19.86 26.08
CA LEU A 275 -27.82 -20.72 24.88
C LEU A 275 -27.39 -22.17 25.14
N GLY A 276 -26.89 -22.47 26.35
CA GLY A 276 -26.35 -23.78 26.70
C GLY A 276 -24.99 -24.09 26.12
N ASP A 277 -24.24 -23.05 25.70
CA ASP A 277 -22.92 -23.18 25.03
C ASP A 277 -21.78 -22.85 26.01
N GLU A 278 -21.55 -23.79 26.95
CA GLU A 278 -20.54 -23.65 28.01
C GLU A 278 -19.11 -23.52 27.44
N VAL A 279 -18.84 -24.16 26.31
CA VAL A 279 -17.52 -24.12 25.68
C VAL A 279 -17.17 -22.71 25.18
N LYS A 280 -18.13 -22.02 24.55
CA LYS A 280 -17.93 -20.63 24.11
C LYS A 280 -17.87 -19.67 25.29
N ALA A 281 -18.66 -19.92 26.34
CA ALA A 281 -18.63 -19.12 27.57
C ALA A 281 -17.25 -19.17 28.24
N GLU A 282 -16.67 -20.38 28.40
CA GLU A 282 -15.33 -20.52 29.00
C GLU A 282 -14.23 -19.96 28.09
N ARG A 283 -14.30 -20.20 26.78
CA ARG A 283 -13.34 -19.66 25.80
C ARG A 283 -13.25 -18.14 25.86
N ILE A 284 -14.40 -17.44 25.81
CA ILE A 284 -14.39 -15.97 25.85
C ILE A 284 -13.89 -15.45 27.19
N LYS A 285 -14.24 -16.13 28.29
CA LYS A 285 -13.79 -15.80 29.62
C LYS A 285 -12.27 -15.89 29.75
N GLU A 286 -11.67 -17.03 29.38
CA GLU A 286 -10.21 -17.23 29.43
C GLU A 286 -9.49 -16.19 28.58
N ARG A 287 -9.94 -15.99 27.34
CA ARG A 287 -9.31 -15.06 26.41
C ARG A 287 -9.33 -13.63 26.91
N VAL A 288 -10.50 -13.12 27.27
CA VAL A 288 -10.64 -11.71 27.66
C VAL A 288 -10.01 -11.44 29.03
N THR A 289 -10.06 -12.41 29.96
CA THR A 289 -9.38 -12.28 31.27
C THR A 289 -7.87 -12.13 31.05
N TYR A 290 -7.28 -12.97 30.21
CA TYR A 290 -5.86 -12.87 29.84
C TYR A 290 -5.53 -11.53 29.18
N ASP A 291 -6.33 -11.08 28.19
CA ASP A 291 -6.13 -9.80 27.50
C ASP A 291 -6.20 -8.62 28.50
N VAL A 292 -7.14 -8.65 29.46
CA VAL A 292 -7.28 -7.62 30.53
C VAL A 292 -6.08 -7.61 31.48
N GLU A 293 -5.58 -8.78 31.88
CA GLU A 293 -4.37 -8.88 32.71
C GLU A 293 -3.17 -8.28 31.99
N MET A 294 -2.97 -8.61 30.70
CA MET A 294 -1.90 -8.03 29.88
C MET A 294 -2.02 -6.51 29.73
N ILE A 295 -3.23 -5.99 29.54
CA ILE A 295 -3.46 -4.54 29.46
C ILE A 295 -3.10 -3.86 30.79
N LYS A 296 -3.43 -4.46 31.94
CA LYS A 296 -3.12 -3.91 33.26
C LYS A 296 -1.63 -3.92 33.59
N GLU A 297 -0.92 -5.00 33.27
CA GLU A 297 0.48 -5.19 33.64
C GLU A 297 1.45 -4.55 32.65
N VAL A 298 1.14 -4.63 31.34
CA VAL A 298 2.05 -4.25 30.25
C VAL A 298 1.54 -3.04 29.47
N GLY A 299 0.25 -2.69 29.62
CA GLY A 299 -0.41 -1.63 28.84
C GLY A 299 -0.83 -2.08 27.43
N TYR A 300 -0.63 -3.34 27.06
CA TYR A 300 -0.87 -3.87 25.72
C TYR A 300 -1.27 -5.36 25.76
N CYS A 301 -2.12 -5.78 24.81
CA CYS A 301 -2.36 -7.20 24.52
C CYS A 301 -2.43 -7.46 23.02
N THR A 302 -2.21 -8.69 22.60
CA THR A 302 -2.36 -9.09 21.19
C THR A 302 -3.81 -8.95 20.75
N GLY A 303 -4.07 -8.08 19.76
CA GLY A 303 -5.42 -7.78 19.29
C GLY A 303 -6.12 -6.68 20.11
N ILE A 304 -5.35 -5.80 20.78
CA ILE A 304 -5.88 -4.65 21.56
C ILE A 304 -6.84 -3.78 20.72
N GLU A 305 -6.69 -3.75 19.41
CA GLU A 305 -7.58 -3.03 18.50
C GLU A 305 -9.05 -3.50 18.57
N ASN A 306 -9.31 -4.75 19.00
CA ASN A 306 -10.68 -5.25 19.23
C ASN A 306 -11.36 -4.60 20.42
N TYR A 307 -10.60 -3.91 21.26
CA TYR A 307 -11.05 -3.15 22.43
C TYR A 307 -11.01 -1.63 22.21
N SER A 308 -10.65 -1.15 21.00
CA SER A 308 -10.44 0.28 20.70
C SER A 308 -11.61 1.17 21.14
N ARG A 309 -12.86 0.69 20.99
CA ARG A 309 -14.06 1.41 21.41
C ARG A 309 -14.02 1.89 22.86
N TYR A 310 -13.54 1.05 23.79
CA TYR A 310 -13.48 1.39 25.22
C TYR A 310 -12.42 2.47 25.50
N PHE A 311 -11.26 2.38 24.82
CA PHE A 311 -10.19 3.36 24.96
C PHE A 311 -10.55 4.71 24.34
N ASP A 312 -11.25 4.71 23.21
CA ASP A 312 -11.70 5.92 22.52
C ASP A 312 -12.94 6.56 23.19
N GLY A 313 -13.63 5.84 24.08
CA GLY A 313 -14.89 6.27 24.70
C GLY A 313 -16.08 6.30 23.74
N ARG A 314 -16.02 5.55 22.62
CA ARG A 314 -17.10 5.46 21.64
C ARG A 314 -18.22 4.50 22.10
N LYS A 315 -19.44 4.81 21.67
CA LYS A 315 -20.59 3.91 21.89
C LYS A 315 -20.55 2.74 20.89
N PRO A 316 -21.22 1.61 21.22
CA PRO A 316 -21.37 0.51 20.28
C PRO A 316 -21.96 0.97 18.94
N GLY A 317 -21.31 0.58 17.83
CA GLY A 317 -21.72 0.94 16.47
C GLY A 317 -21.26 2.30 15.96
N GLU A 318 -20.72 3.16 16.81
CA GLU A 318 -20.10 4.42 16.36
C GLU A 318 -18.89 4.14 15.47
N ARG A 319 -18.74 4.96 14.41
CA ARG A 319 -17.60 4.84 13.50
C ARG A 319 -16.26 5.06 14.22
N PRO A 320 -15.20 4.35 13.83
CA PRO A 320 -13.88 4.64 14.36
C PRO A 320 -13.35 5.98 13.87
N PHE A 321 -12.44 6.57 14.63
CA PHE A 321 -11.60 7.67 14.15
C PHE A 321 -10.66 7.15 13.07
N CYS A 322 -10.38 7.96 12.07
CA CYS A 322 -9.50 7.61 10.96
C CYS A 322 -8.68 8.84 10.53
N LEU A 323 -7.80 8.70 9.55
CA LEU A 323 -6.95 9.80 9.08
C LEU A 323 -7.75 11.04 8.65
N LEU A 324 -8.96 10.85 8.10
CA LEU A 324 -9.80 11.96 7.66
C LEU A 324 -10.21 12.88 8.81
N ASP A 325 -10.27 12.36 10.05
CA ASP A 325 -10.60 13.14 11.25
C ASP A 325 -9.46 14.07 11.69
N CYS A 326 -8.24 13.89 11.16
CA CYS A 326 -7.10 14.77 11.41
C CYS A 326 -7.08 15.98 10.49
N PHE A 327 -7.84 15.97 9.40
CA PHE A 327 -7.90 17.08 8.47
C PHE A 327 -8.81 18.20 8.95
N PRO A 328 -8.53 19.45 8.57
CA PRO A 328 -9.47 20.56 8.80
C PRO A 328 -10.72 20.38 7.91
N ASP A 329 -11.79 21.05 8.30
CA ASP A 329 -13.12 20.91 7.70
C ASP A 329 -13.22 21.21 6.19
N ASP A 330 -12.28 21.97 5.64
CA ASP A 330 -12.25 22.43 4.26
C ASP A 330 -11.22 21.72 3.38
N PHE A 331 -10.75 20.55 3.80
CA PHE A 331 -9.80 19.79 3.00
C PHE A 331 -10.40 19.27 1.70
N LEU A 332 -9.55 19.09 0.70
CA LEU A 332 -9.89 18.54 -0.60
C LEU A 332 -9.50 17.07 -0.68
N VAL A 333 -10.37 16.23 -1.23
CA VAL A 333 -10.04 14.84 -1.54
C VAL A 333 -9.86 14.67 -3.04
N ILE A 334 -8.76 14.09 -3.47
CA ILE A 334 -8.51 13.69 -4.85
C ILE A 334 -8.41 12.17 -4.89
N VAL A 335 -9.27 11.52 -5.65
CA VAL A 335 -9.28 10.05 -5.77
C VAL A 335 -8.67 9.66 -7.11
N ASP A 336 -7.43 9.21 -7.08
CA ASP A 336 -6.74 8.74 -8.30
C ASP A 336 -7.19 7.34 -8.69
N GLU A 337 -7.24 7.10 -10.01
CA GLU A 337 -7.83 5.89 -10.61
C GLU A 337 -9.15 5.50 -9.93
N SER A 338 -10.05 6.48 -9.83
CA SER A 338 -11.28 6.43 -9.02
C SER A 338 -12.18 5.23 -9.36
N HIS A 339 -12.22 4.82 -10.62
CA HIS A 339 -12.97 3.64 -11.10
C HIS A 339 -12.52 2.33 -10.42
N VAL A 340 -11.36 2.29 -9.78
CA VAL A 340 -10.85 1.17 -8.95
C VAL A 340 -10.88 1.51 -7.47
N THR A 341 -10.41 2.70 -7.11
CA THR A 341 -10.28 3.14 -5.71
C THR A 341 -11.64 3.22 -5.01
N VAL A 342 -12.67 3.75 -5.67
CA VAL A 342 -14.02 3.85 -5.09
C VAL A 342 -14.66 2.48 -4.82
N PRO A 343 -14.69 1.53 -5.78
CA PRO A 343 -15.15 0.17 -5.50
C PRO A 343 -14.37 -0.54 -4.39
N GLN A 344 -13.06 -0.28 -4.27
CA GLN A 344 -12.24 -0.83 -3.19
C GLN A 344 -12.68 -0.30 -1.82
N ILE A 345 -12.87 1.02 -1.67
CA ILE A 345 -13.39 1.62 -0.43
C ILE A 345 -14.75 1.00 -0.07
N ARG A 346 -15.64 0.85 -1.05
CA ARG A 346 -16.97 0.26 -0.86
C ARG A 346 -16.93 -1.20 -0.41
N GLY A 347 -15.97 -1.98 -0.90
CA GLY A 347 -15.83 -3.41 -0.60
C GLY A 347 -15.17 -3.73 0.75
N MET A 348 -14.41 -2.79 1.33
CA MET A 348 -13.59 -3.07 2.53
C MET A 348 -14.38 -3.53 3.76
N GLY A 349 -15.54 -2.94 4.03
CA GLY A 349 -16.33 -3.23 5.24
C GLY A 349 -16.96 -4.63 5.27
N GLY A 350 -17.32 -5.20 4.11
CA GLY A 350 -18.06 -6.46 4.04
C GLY A 350 -17.26 -7.68 4.50
N ASN A 351 -16.06 -7.83 4.00
CA ASN A 351 -15.18 -8.96 4.32
C ASN A 351 -14.76 -8.96 5.78
N ASP A 352 -14.46 -7.79 6.34
CA ASP A 352 -14.07 -7.65 7.75
C ASP A 352 -15.22 -8.06 8.69
N ARG A 353 -16.44 -7.65 8.39
CA ARG A 353 -17.62 -8.00 9.17
C ARG A 353 -17.88 -9.51 9.22
N THR A 354 -17.82 -10.20 8.09
CA THR A 354 -18.03 -11.67 8.03
C THR A 354 -17.00 -12.41 8.87
N ARG A 355 -15.74 -12.04 8.78
CA ARG A 355 -14.65 -12.62 9.58
C ARG A 355 -14.88 -12.43 11.07
N LYS A 356 -15.24 -11.21 11.51
CA LYS A 356 -15.49 -10.88 12.90
C LYS A 356 -16.76 -11.54 13.44
N THR A 357 -17.78 -11.70 12.62
CA THR A 357 -18.99 -12.47 13.00
C THR A 357 -18.60 -13.87 13.46
N ASN A 358 -17.78 -14.56 12.69
CA ASN A 358 -17.32 -15.90 13.07
C ASN A 358 -16.55 -15.91 14.40
N LEU A 359 -15.70 -14.90 14.65
CA LEU A 359 -14.94 -14.80 15.89
C LEU A 359 -15.84 -14.52 17.12
N VAL A 360 -16.80 -13.61 16.98
CA VAL A 360 -17.70 -13.22 18.09
C VAL A 360 -18.71 -14.33 18.39
N GLU A 361 -19.36 -14.90 17.37
CA GLU A 361 -20.37 -15.95 17.55
C GLU A 361 -19.79 -17.27 18.10
N ASN A 362 -18.46 -17.47 17.96
CA ASN A 362 -17.79 -18.66 18.47
C ASN A 362 -16.93 -18.40 19.73
N GLY A 363 -17.10 -17.25 20.40
CA GLY A 363 -16.49 -16.96 21.68
C GLY A 363 -15.00 -16.67 21.66
N PHE A 364 -14.45 -16.21 20.51
CA PHE A 364 -13.05 -15.78 20.41
C PHE A 364 -12.87 -14.28 20.69
N ARG A 365 -13.89 -13.46 20.43
CA ARG A 365 -13.84 -12.01 20.65
C ARG A 365 -15.17 -11.48 21.21
N LEU A 366 -15.10 -10.37 21.97
CA LEU A 366 -16.28 -9.62 22.40
C LEU A 366 -16.96 -8.91 21.20
N PRO A 367 -18.24 -8.56 21.30
CA PRO A 367 -18.95 -7.76 20.31
C PRO A 367 -18.25 -6.43 19.95
N SER A 368 -17.45 -5.85 20.84
CA SER A 368 -16.63 -4.67 20.61
C SER A 368 -15.68 -4.80 19.39
N ALA A 369 -15.32 -6.03 19.03
CA ALA A 369 -14.50 -6.29 17.84
C ALA A 369 -15.17 -5.76 16.55
N PHE A 370 -16.50 -5.68 16.48
CA PHE A 370 -17.20 -5.11 15.34
C PHE A 370 -16.96 -3.60 15.16
N ASP A 371 -16.62 -2.89 16.24
CA ASP A 371 -16.40 -1.44 16.23
C ASP A 371 -14.98 -1.03 15.79
N ASN A 372 -14.06 -2.00 15.72
CA ASN A 372 -12.76 -1.83 15.04
C ASN A 372 -12.88 -2.23 13.57
N ARG A 373 -13.31 -1.35 12.73
CA ARG A 373 -13.59 -1.60 11.31
C ARG A 373 -13.15 -0.43 10.44
N PRO A 374 -12.96 -0.63 9.13
CA PRO A 374 -12.87 0.51 8.23
C PRO A 374 -14.20 1.29 8.23
N LEU A 375 -14.15 2.54 7.78
CA LEU A 375 -15.38 3.30 7.53
C LEU A 375 -16.28 2.53 6.55
N SER A 376 -17.59 2.62 6.75
CA SER A 376 -18.52 2.28 5.69
C SER A 376 -18.43 3.30 4.55
N PHE A 377 -18.91 2.95 3.37
CA PHE A 377 -18.88 3.86 2.25
C PHE A 377 -19.70 5.14 2.51
N ASP A 378 -20.86 5.02 3.15
CA ASP A 378 -21.71 6.15 3.52
C ASP A 378 -21.03 7.07 4.55
N GLU A 379 -20.28 6.49 5.51
CA GLU A 379 -19.49 7.26 6.48
C GLU A 379 -18.33 8.02 5.80
N PHE A 380 -17.68 7.36 4.82
CA PHE A 380 -16.66 8.02 4.01
C PHE A 380 -17.25 9.19 3.22
N GLU A 381 -18.38 9.00 2.53
CA GLU A 381 -19.05 10.07 1.79
C GLU A 381 -19.50 11.23 2.70
N ALA A 382 -19.91 10.95 3.93
CA ALA A 382 -20.32 11.98 4.90
C ALA A 382 -19.16 12.84 5.38
N LEU A 383 -17.94 12.28 5.46
CA LEU A 383 -16.72 13.01 5.85
C LEU A 383 -16.13 13.84 4.71
N VAL A 384 -16.29 13.38 3.46
CA VAL A 384 -15.71 14.01 2.28
C VAL A 384 -16.67 15.05 1.71
N LYS A 385 -16.42 16.33 2.03
CA LYS A 385 -17.27 17.44 1.57
C LYS A 385 -17.06 17.80 0.10
N GLN A 386 -15.83 17.71 -0.38
CA GLN A 386 -15.46 17.99 -1.77
C GLN A 386 -14.49 16.94 -2.29
N VAL A 387 -14.77 16.40 -3.47
CA VAL A 387 -13.94 15.37 -4.10
C VAL A 387 -13.71 15.64 -5.58
N ILE A 388 -12.49 15.38 -6.04
CA ILE A 388 -12.15 15.31 -7.45
C ILE A 388 -11.82 13.85 -7.78
N PHE A 389 -12.61 13.24 -8.63
CA PHE A 389 -12.33 11.92 -9.18
C PHE A 389 -11.42 12.04 -10.39
N VAL A 390 -10.31 11.31 -10.40
CA VAL A 390 -9.35 11.31 -11.50
C VAL A 390 -9.32 9.93 -12.13
N SER A 391 -9.64 9.85 -13.42
CA SER A 391 -9.67 8.57 -14.14
C SER A 391 -9.57 8.76 -15.64
N ALA A 392 -8.99 7.78 -16.34
CA ALA A 392 -9.05 7.69 -17.81
C ALA A 392 -10.41 7.07 -18.28
N THR A 393 -11.10 6.37 -17.39
CA THR A 393 -12.35 5.63 -17.64
C THR A 393 -13.26 5.75 -16.41
N PRO A 394 -13.82 6.95 -16.13
CA PRO A 394 -14.75 7.14 -15.00
C PRO A 394 -15.92 6.15 -15.06
N ALA A 395 -16.33 5.61 -13.93
CA ALA A 395 -17.47 4.72 -13.82
C ALA A 395 -18.78 5.51 -13.61
N ASN A 396 -19.90 4.81 -13.65
CA ASN A 396 -21.22 5.45 -13.50
C ASN A 396 -21.38 6.20 -12.17
N TYR A 397 -20.76 5.72 -11.10
CA TYR A 397 -20.81 6.37 -9.79
C TYR A 397 -20.23 7.79 -9.84
N GLU A 398 -19.01 7.94 -10.37
CA GLU A 398 -18.33 9.24 -10.48
C GLU A 398 -19.14 10.21 -11.35
N LEU A 399 -19.65 9.72 -12.50
CA LEU A 399 -20.44 10.53 -13.42
C LEU A 399 -21.79 10.97 -12.82
N GLN A 400 -22.43 10.10 -12.04
CA GLN A 400 -23.66 10.45 -11.31
C GLN A 400 -23.38 11.43 -10.18
N ARG A 401 -22.30 11.24 -9.43
CA ARG A 401 -21.95 12.07 -8.29
C ARG A 401 -21.55 13.51 -8.68
N CYS A 402 -20.94 13.68 -9.86
CA CYS A 402 -20.61 14.99 -10.42
C CYS A 402 -21.68 15.54 -11.39
N GLU A 403 -22.87 14.94 -11.45
CA GLU A 403 -23.99 15.36 -12.34
C GLU A 403 -23.57 15.50 -13.81
N GLY A 404 -22.57 14.72 -14.24
CA GLY A 404 -22.02 14.75 -15.60
C GLY A 404 -21.05 15.91 -15.88
N ILE A 405 -20.68 16.70 -14.88
CA ILE A 405 -19.67 17.77 -14.99
C ILE A 405 -18.28 17.12 -15.02
N VAL A 406 -17.70 17.04 -16.22
CA VAL A 406 -16.42 16.37 -16.47
C VAL A 406 -15.44 17.34 -17.11
N ALA A 407 -14.29 17.58 -16.46
CA ALA A 407 -13.15 18.25 -17.05
C ALA A 407 -12.38 17.26 -17.92
N GLU A 408 -12.29 17.46 -19.23
CA GLU A 408 -11.57 16.57 -20.15
C GLU A 408 -10.12 16.99 -20.29
N GLN A 409 -9.21 16.02 -20.20
CA GLN A 409 -7.77 16.18 -20.44
C GLN A 409 -7.27 15.06 -21.36
N LEU A 410 -7.50 15.21 -22.66
CA LEU A 410 -7.24 14.20 -23.68
C LEU A 410 -5.94 14.44 -24.44
N ILE A 411 -5.47 15.69 -24.47
CA ILE A 411 -4.27 16.07 -25.21
C ILE A 411 -3.01 15.67 -24.42
N ARG A 412 -2.13 14.90 -25.07
CA ARG A 412 -0.79 14.60 -24.56
C ARG A 412 0.19 15.67 -25.01
N PRO A 413 0.95 16.29 -24.12
CA PRO A 413 1.98 17.28 -24.45
C PRO A 413 3.03 16.75 -25.45
N THR A 414 3.28 15.44 -25.45
CA THR A 414 4.21 14.75 -26.34
C THR A 414 3.73 14.66 -27.80
N GLY A 415 2.46 14.94 -28.05
CA GLY A 415 1.82 14.78 -29.35
C GLY A 415 1.48 13.33 -29.74
N LEU A 416 1.76 12.34 -28.87
CA LEU A 416 1.51 10.93 -29.15
C LEU A 416 0.02 10.65 -29.31
N LEU A 417 -0.32 9.88 -30.33
CA LEU A 417 -1.68 9.49 -30.65
C LEU A 417 -2.10 8.24 -29.87
N ASP A 418 -3.40 8.06 -29.65
CA ASP A 418 -3.93 6.76 -29.22
C ASP A 418 -3.66 5.71 -30.33
N PRO A 419 -3.47 4.42 -29.97
CA PRO A 419 -3.12 3.38 -30.92
C PRO A 419 -4.22 3.14 -31.95
N LEU A 420 -3.84 2.66 -33.12
CA LEU A 420 -4.81 2.14 -34.09
C LEU A 420 -5.36 0.81 -33.60
N ILE A 421 -6.68 0.65 -33.63
CA ILE A 421 -7.35 -0.60 -33.26
C ILE A 421 -7.73 -1.36 -34.54
N GLU A 422 -7.26 -2.60 -34.65
CA GLU A 422 -7.65 -3.55 -35.69
C GLU A 422 -8.47 -4.68 -35.06
N VAL A 423 -9.57 -5.08 -35.72
CA VAL A 423 -10.32 -6.26 -35.35
C VAL A 423 -10.03 -7.37 -36.36
N ARG A 424 -9.58 -8.52 -35.88
CA ARG A 424 -9.22 -9.69 -36.70
C ARG A 424 -9.94 -10.94 -36.26
N PRO A 425 -10.17 -11.93 -37.15
CA PRO A 425 -10.86 -13.17 -36.81
C PRO A 425 -10.15 -13.96 -35.71
N SER A 426 -10.93 -14.61 -34.83
CA SER A 426 -10.39 -15.40 -33.72
C SER A 426 -9.85 -16.77 -34.14
N VAL A 427 -10.31 -17.31 -35.29
CA VAL A 427 -9.94 -18.66 -35.75
C VAL A 427 -8.42 -18.82 -35.99
N THR A 428 -7.73 -17.79 -36.46
CA THR A 428 -6.28 -17.78 -36.72
C THR A 428 -5.51 -16.90 -35.77
N GLN A 429 -6.08 -16.58 -34.61
CA GLN A 429 -5.52 -15.58 -33.70
C GLN A 429 -4.09 -15.88 -33.23
N ILE A 430 -3.71 -17.15 -33.06
CA ILE A 430 -2.39 -17.50 -32.54
C ILE A 430 -1.30 -17.35 -33.62
N ASP A 431 -1.57 -17.83 -34.84
CA ASP A 431 -0.62 -17.72 -35.94
C ASP A 431 -0.41 -16.27 -36.36
N ASP A 432 -1.50 -15.49 -36.46
CA ASP A 432 -1.46 -14.05 -36.80
C ASP A 432 -0.77 -13.26 -35.67
N LEU A 433 -1.02 -13.60 -34.41
CA LEU A 433 -0.34 -12.98 -33.27
C LEU A 433 1.17 -13.22 -33.31
N LEU A 434 1.60 -14.45 -33.61
CA LEU A 434 3.02 -14.81 -33.69
C LEU A 434 3.73 -13.99 -34.79
N GLU A 435 3.09 -13.83 -35.95
CA GLU A 435 3.60 -12.99 -37.03
C GLU A 435 3.72 -11.51 -36.62
N GLU A 436 2.72 -10.95 -35.95
CA GLU A 436 2.75 -9.57 -35.47
C GLU A 436 3.80 -9.36 -34.35
N ILE A 437 4.00 -10.34 -33.48
CA ILE A 437 5.06 -10.30 -32.48
C ILE A 437 6.45 -10.30 -33.15
N HIS A 438 6.68 -11.13 -34.16
CA HIS A 438 7.94 -11.11 -34.87
C HIS A 438 8.24 -9.74 -35.52
N LYS A 439 7.22 -9.10 -36.15
CA LYS A 439 7.35 -7.74 -36.69
C LYS A 439 7.66 -6.71 -35.56
N CYS A 440 7.08 -6.89 -34.40
CA CYS A 440 7.33 -6.04 -33.24
C CYS A 440 8.77 -6.18 -32.73
N VAL A 441 9.26 -7.41 -32.61
CA VAL A 441 10.63 -7.72 -32.16
C VAL A 441 11.67 -7.22 -33.16
N GLU A 442 11.43 -7.34 -34.49
CA GLU A 442 12.30 -6.81 -35.55
C GLU A 442 12.52 -5.29 -35.43
N ASN A 443 11.54 -4.56 -34.86
CA ASN A 443 11.63 -3.12 -34.64
C ASN A 443 12.20 -2.76 -33.24
N ASP A 444 12.70 -3.73 -32.48
CA ASP A 444 13.11 -3.59 -31.05
C ASP A 444 12.01 -3.06 -30.11
N ASP A 445 10.77 -3.27 -30.49
CA ASP A 445 9.58 -2.96 -29.69
C ASP A 445 9.13 -4.16 -28.84
N ARG A 446 8.20 -3.95 -27.93
CA ARG A 446 7.67 -4.98 -27.01
C ARG A 446 6.17 -5.16 -27.20
N ALA A 447 5.68 -6.35 -26.85
CA ALA A 447 4.28 -6.70 -26.98
C ALA A 447 3.64 -7.11 -25.64
N ILE A 448 2.35 -6.81 -25.51
CA ILE A 448 1.50 -7.26 -24.43
C ILE A 448 0.36 -8.09 -25.01
N VAL A 449 0.13 -9.28 -24.49
CA VAL A 449 -0.95 -10.16 -24.89
C VAL A 449 -1.88 -10.43 -23.71
N THR A 450 -3.18 -10.17 -23.88
CA THR A 450 -4.17 -10.45 -22.86
C THR A 450 -5.01 -11.67 -23.22
N THR A 451 -5.01 -12.64 -22.30
CA THR A 451 -5.81 -13.87 -22.40
C THR A 451 -7.03 -13.83 -21.49
N PHE A 452 -7.93 -14.78 -21.62
CA PHE A 452 -9.14 -14.87 -20.82
C PHE A 452 -8.97 -15.72 -19.55
N THR A 453 -8.04 -16.67 -19.54
CA THR A 453 -7.79 -17.56 -18.41
C THR A 453 -6.30 -17.66 -18.08
N LYS A 454 -5.97 -17.99 -16.82
CA LYS A 454 -4.60 -18.24 -16.36
C LYS A 454 -3.93 -19.36 -17.17
N ARG A 455 -4.64 -20.48 -17.30
CA ARG A 455 -4.16 -21.65 -18.04
C ARG A 455 -3.81 -21.30 -19.49
N LEU A 456 -4.65 -20.49 -20.18
CA LEU A 456 -4.35 -20.06 -21.53
C LEU A 456 -3.11 -19.15 -21.58
N ALA A 457 -2.85 -18.36 -20.53
CA ALA A 457 -1.66 -17.53 -20.46
C ALA A 457 -0.39 -18.39 -20.35
N GLU A 458 -0.42 -19.42 -19.51
CA GLU A 458 0.69 -20.37 -19.33
C GLU A 458 0.94 -21.20 -20.60
N GLU A 459 -0.12 -21.78 -21.18
CA GLU A 459 -0.02 -22.59 -22.42
C GLU A 459 0.47 -21.74 -23.61
N LEU A 460 0.05 -20.46 -23.70
CA LEU A 460 0.49 -19.56 -24.74
C LEU A 460 1.96 -19.14 -24.56
N ASP A 461 2.41 -18.94 -23.32
CA ASP A 461 3.82 -18.65 -23.04
C ASP A 461 4.72 -19.81 -23.44
N GLU A 462 4.35 -21.05 -23.12
CA GLU A 462 5.06 -22.25 -23.53
C GLU A 462 5.13 -22.35 -25.06
N TYR A 463 4.00 -22.17 -25.72
CA TYR A 463 3.93 -22.17 -27.20
C TYR A 463 4.83 -21.11 -27.83
N MET A 464 4.80 -19.86 -27.31
CA MET A 464 5.64 -18.77 -27.81
C MET A 464 7.13 -19.07 -27.66
N ARG A 465 7.55 -19.63 -26.53
CA ARG A 465 8.94 -20.04 -26.29
C ARG A 465 9.40 -21.15 -27.22
N GLU A 466 8.54 -22.13 -27.51
CA GLU A 466 8.82 -23.20 -28.49
C GLU A 466 9.04 -22.64 -29.90
N HIS A 467 8.41 -21.50 -30.23
CA HIS A 467 8.57 -20.81 -31.51
C HIS A 467 9.64 -19.71 -31.49
N GLY A 468 10.51 -19.70 -30.46
CA GLY A 468 11.68 -18.82 -30.39
C GLY A 468 11.39 -17.40 -29.91
N VAL A 469 10.19 -17.10 -29.39
CA VAL A 469 9.86 -15.81 -28.80
C VAL A 469 10.23 -15.82 -27.32
N ARG A 470 10.95 -14.80 -26.86
CA ARG A 470 11.28 -14.61 -25.44
C ARG A 470 10.05 -14.03 -24.72
N SER A 471 9.26 -14.88 -24.10
CA SER A 471 8.02 -14.50 -23.43
C SER A 471 8.05 -14.84 -21.95
N SER A 472 7.16 -14.21 -21.21
CA SER A 472 6.85 -14.55 -19.83
C SER A 472 5.36 -14.28 -19.55
N TYR A 473 4.79 -14.96 -18.57
CA TYR A 473 3.40 -14.74 -18.20
C TYR A 473 3.26 -14.13 -16.81
N ILE A 474 2.17 -13.42 -16.62
CA ILE A 474 1.79 -12.87 -15.31
C ILE A 474 0.28 -13.12 -15.05
N HIS A 475 -0.09 -13.63 -13.88
CA HIS A 475 -1.47 -13.77 -13.39
C HIS A 475 -1.54 -13.64 -11.87
N SER A 476 -2.71 -13.84 -11.25
CA SER A 476 -2.92 -13.58 -9.82
C SER A 476 -2.08 -14.44 -8.87
N GLU A 477 -1.51 -15.56 -9.33
CA GLU A 477 -0.69 -16.47 -8.54
C GLU A 477 0.82 -16.17 -8.66
N VAL A 478 1.21 -15.28 -9.56
CA VAL A 478 2.60 -14.81 -9.66
C VAL A 478 2.86 -13.81 -8.54
N ASP A 479 3.92 -14.00 -7.78
CA ASP A 479 4.30 -13.14 -6.69
C ASP A 479 4.56 -11.70 -7.13
N THR A 480 4.36 -10.75 -6.22
CA THR A 480 4.51 -9.31 -6.53
C THR A 480 5.94 -8.97 -7.00
N LEU A 481 6.96 -9.58 -6.40
CA LEU A 481 8.36 -9.37 -6.78
C LEU A 481 8.66 -9.94 -8.16
N ASP A 482 8.16 -11.14 -8.47
CA ASP A 482 8.32 -11.73 -9.79
C ASP A 482 7.62 -10.92 -10.87
N ARG A 483 6.45 -10.32 -10.57
CA ARG A 483 5.78 -9.38 -11.52
C ARG A 483 6.66 -8.18 -11.84
N VAL A 484 7.28 -7.57 -10.84
CA VAL A 484 8.18 -6.42 -11.05
C VAL A 484 9.38 -6.85 -11.90
N ARG A 485 9.98 -8.00 -11.58
CA ARG A 485 11.11 -8.55 -12.35
C ARG A 485 10.74 -8.79 -13.82
N ILE A 486 9.62 -9.46 -14.10
CA ILE A 486 9.17 -9.72 -15.48
C ILE A 486 8.95 -8.42 -16.25
N LEU A 487 8.39 -7.39 -15.60
CA LEU A 487 8.21 -6.10 -16.26
C LEU A 487 9.53 -5.36 -16.50
N ASP A 488 10.50 -5.48 -15.60
CA ASP A 488 11.84 -4.94 -15.79
C ASP A 488 12.59 -5.69 -16.90
N GLU A 489 12.48 -7.02 -16.98
CA GLU A 489 13.00 -7.83 -18.07
C GLU A 489 12.39 -7.43 -19.43
N LEU A 490 11.07 -7.11 -19.48
CA LEU A 490 10.42 -6.59 -20.68
C LEU A 490 11.02 -5.23 -21.09
N ARG A 491 11.20 -4.31 -20.14
CA ARG A 491 11.81 -2.98 -20.38
C ARG A 491 13.27 -3.07 -20.78
N ALA A 492 14.02 -3.96 -20.16
CA ALA A 492 15.42 -4.21 -20.51
C ALA A 492 15.58 -4.89 -21.87
N GLY A 493 14.50 -5.50 -22.40
CA GLY A 493 14.54 -6.26 -23.65
C GLY A 493 15.10 -7.67 -23.48
N GLU A 494 15.12 -8.18 -22.26
CA GLU A 494 15.46 -9.58 -21.97
C GLU A 494 14.32 -10.51 -22.41
N ILE A 495 13.08 -10.03 -22.29
CA ILE A 495 11.89 -10.65 -22.89
C ILE A 495 11.21 -9.68 -23.87
N ASP A 496 10.50 -10.22 -24.86
CA ASP A 496 9.85 -9.47 -25.92
C ASP A 496 8.35 -9.33 -25.66
N VAL A 497 7.75 -10.29 -24.96
CA VAL A 497 6.31 -10.39 -24.78
C VAL A 497 5.96 -10.73 -23.35
N VAL A 498 4.97 -10.01 -22.80
CA VAL A 498 4.30 -10.40 -21.57
C VAL A 498 2.88 -10.83 -21.86
N ILE A 499 2.54 -12.04 -21.44
CA ILE A 499 1.22 -12.66 -21.62
C ILE A 499 0.48 -12.68 -20.29
N GLY A 500 -0.80 -12.35 -20.27
CA GLY A 500 -1.49 -12.50 -19.02
C GLY A 500 -2.98 -12.21 -18.96
N VAL A 501 -3.54 -12.45 -17.78
CA VAL A 501 -4.95 -12.24 -17.47
C VAL A 501 -5.06 -10.98 -16.63
N ASN A 502 -5.71 -9.95 -17.16
CA ASN A 502 -6.00 -8.72 -16.39
C ASN A 502 -4.81 -7.99 -15.76
N LEU A 503 -3.68 -8.05 -16.44
CA LEU A 503 -2.36 -7.79 -15.89
C LEU A 503 -1.97 -6.35 -15.67
N LEU A 504 -2.53 -5.47 -16.46
CA LEU A 504 -1.93 -4.17 -16.72
C LEU A 504 -2.97 -3.06 -16.59
N ARG A 505 -3.86 -3.19 -15.59
CA ARG A 505 -4.94 -2.21 -15.44
C ARG A 505 -4.41 -0.85 -15.02
N GLU A 506 -3.44 -0.77 -14.08
CA GLU A 506 -3.08 0.52 -13.47
C GLU A 506 -1.60 0.59 -13.10
N GLY A 507 -1.02 1.78 -13.20
CA GLY A 507 0.26 2.13 -12.59
C GLY A 507 1.54 1.70 -13.33
N ILE A 508 1.44 1.02 -14.47
CA ILE A 508 2.62 0.58 -15.21
C ILE A 508 2.78 1.43 -16.46
N ASP A 509 3.93 2.05 -16.60
CA ASP A 509 4.33 2.88 -17.72
C ASP A 509 5.38 2.16 -18.58
N LEU A 510 4.97 1.66 -19.74
CA LEU A 510 5.78 0.87 -20.65
C LEU A 510 5.84 1.56 -22.04
N PRO A 511 6.67 2.58 -22.23
CA PRO A 511 6.80 3.27 -23.52
C PRO A 511 7.41 2.38 -24.61
N GLU A 512 8.02 1.26 -24.25
CA GLU A 512 8.61 0.27 -25.13
C GLU A 512 7.56 -0.60 -25.85
N VAL A 513 6.32 -0.63 -25.32
CA VAL A 513 5.24 -1.46 -25.86
C VAL A 513 4.58 -0.77 -27.05
N SER A 514 4.74 -1.35 -28.23
CA SER A 514 4.07 -0.90 -29.47
C SER A 514 2.85 -1.77 -29.83
N LEU A 515 2.83 -3.05 -29.43
CA LEU A 515 1.75 -3.97 -29.73
C LEU A 515 0.98 -4.39 -28.48
N VAL A 516 -0.34 -4.25 -28.53
CA VAL A 516 -1.26 -4.81 -27.58
C VAL A 516 -2.21 -5.74 -28.29
N ALA A 517 -2.21 -7.02 -27.92
CA ALA A 517 -3.12 -8.02 -28.49
C ALA A 517 -4.12 -8.52 -27.44
N ILE A 518 -5.39 -8.54 -27.82
CA ILE A 518 -6.49 -8.96 -26.96
C ILE A 518 -7.14 -10.20 -27.60
N LEU A 519 -6.87 -11.37 -27.04
CA LEU A 519 -7.47 -12.62 -27.50
C LEU A 519 -8.91 -12.73 -27.02
N ASP A 520 -9.76 -13.34 -27.87
CA ASP A 520 -11.18 -13.56 -27.57
C ASP A 520 -11.87 -12.27 -27.05
N ALA A 521 -11.69 -11.17 -27.78
CA ALA A 521 -12.17 -9.85 -27.36
C ALA A 521 -13.71 -9.74 -27.36
N ASP A 522 -14.42 -10.62 -28.07
CA ASP A 522 -15.87 -10.69 -28.14
C ASP A 522 -16.51 -11.49 -27.00
N LYS A 523 -15.73 -12.18 -26.17
CA LYS A 523 -16.23 -12.86 -24.97
C LYS A 523 -16.55 -11.84 -23.88
N GLU A 524 -17.73 -11.20 -23.96
CA GLU A 524 -18.14 -10.19 -22.99
C GLU A 524 -18.08 -10.69 -21.55
N GLY A 525 -17.58 -9.85 -20.64
CA GLY A 525 -17.44 -10.14 -19.23
C GLY A 525 -16.58 -9.10 -18.53
N PHE A 526 -16.22 -9.35 -17.27
CA PHE A 526 -15.44 -8.43 -16.45
C PHE A 526 -14.09 -8.05 -17.07
N LEU A 527 -13.47 -8.94 -17.85
CA LEU A 527 -12.17 -8.73 -18.51
C LEU A 527 -12.28 -8.10 -19.91
N ARG A 528 -13.46 -8.00 -20.47
CA ARG A 528 -13.71 -7.54 -21.85
C ARG A 528 -14.83 -6.49 -21.91
N ASN A 529 -15.07 -5.77 -20.80
CA ASN A 529 -15.93 -4.60 -20.79
C ASN A 529 -15.20 -3.38 -21.38
N GLU A 530 -15.95 -2.32 -21.69
CA GLU A 530 -15.46 -1.06 -22.25
C GLU A 530 -14.23 -0.51 -21.47
N THR A 531 -14.32 -0.44 -20.13
CA THR A 531 -13.24 0.06 -19.27
C THR A 531 -11.96 -0.77 -19.42
N SER A 532 -12.08 -2.10 -19.32
CA SER A 532 -10.94 -3.01 -19.44
C SER A 532 -10.30 -2.95 -20.83
N LEU A 533 -11.09 -2.92 -21.89
CA LEU A 533 -10.60 -2.82 -23.26
C LEU A 533 -9.87 -1.48 -23.49
N THR A 534 -10.50 -0.36 -23.08
CA THR A 534 -9.91 0.99 -23.24
C THR A 534 -8.57 1.13 -22.50
N GLN A 535 -8.49 0.59 -21.28
CA GLN A 535 -7.25 0.62 -20.50
C GLN A 535 -6.15 -0.25 -21.12
N THR A 536 -6.52 -1.43 -21.59
CA THR A 536 -5.58 -2.36 -22.24
C THR A 536 -5.03 -1.77 -23.52
N VAL A 537 -5.90 -1.26 -24.41
CA VAL A 537 -5.53 -0.55 -25.64
C VAL A 537 -4.64 0.64 -25.35
N GLY A 538 -4.95 1.41 -24.31
CA GLY A 538 -4.19 2.58 -23.89
C GLY A 538 -2.73 2.31 -23.49
N ARG A 539 -2.32 1.05 -23.29
CA ARG A 539 -0.92 0.70 -22.98
C ARG A 539 0.02 0.92 -24.17
N ALA A 540 -0.45 0.76 -25.40
CA ALA A 540 0.33 1.09 -26.58
C ALA A 540 0.33 2.60 -26.94
N ALA A 541 -0.38 3.44 -26.22
CA ALA A 541 -0.53 4.88 -26.54
C ALA A 541 0.74 5.72 -26.24
N ARG A 542 1.79 5.14 -25.68
CA ARG A 542 3.06 5.80 -25.39
C ARG A 542 4.17 5.52 -26.42
N ASN A 543 3.90 4.64 -27.36
CA ASN A 543 4.77 4.32 -28.47
C ASN A 543 4.30 5.03 -29.76
N LEU A 544 5.24 5.49 -30.57
CA LEU A 544 4.95 6.13 -31.88
C LEU A 544 4.23 5.16 -32.83
N ASN A 545 4.57 3.88 -32.76
CA ASN A 545 4.05 2.81 -33.60
C ASN A 545 2.90 2.06 -32.88
N GLY A 546 2.27 2.68 -31.88
CA GLY A 546 1.25 2.04 -31.05
C GLY A 546 0.10 1.45 -31.84
N LYS A 547 -0.11 0.13 -31.69
CA LYS A 547 -1.14 -0.67 -32.36
C LYS A 547 -1.84 -1.59 -31.35
N ALA A 548 -3.14 -1.73 -31.48
CA ALA A 548 -3.92 -2.70 -30.73
C ALA A 548 -4.67 -3.64 -31.67
N ILE A 549 -4.63 -4.93 -31.41
CA ILE A 549 -5.36 -5.96 -32.16
C ILE A 549 -6.37 -6.61 -31.23
N MET A 550 -7.63 -6.60 -31.63
CA MET A 550 -8.70 -7.32 -30.99
C MET A 550 -9.08 -8.53 -31.82
N TYR A 551 -8.80 -9.73 -31.34
CA TYR A 551 -9.22 -10.95 -32.02
C TYR A 551 -10.64 -11.29 -31.60
N ALA A 552 -11.56 -11.26 -32.58
CA ALA A 552 -12.99 -11.41 -32.36
C ALA A 552 -13.70 -11.82 -33.66
N ASP A 553 -14.71 -12.67 -33.53
CA ASP A 553 -15.57 -13.04 -34.66
C ASP A 553 -16.77 -12.10 -34.78
N THR A 554 -17.16 -11.44 -33.69
CA THR A 554 -18.23 -10.45 -33.65
C THR A 554 -17.81 -9.21 -32.89
N ILE A 555 -18.22 -8.03 -33.37
CA ILE A 555 -17.95 -6.78 -32.63
C ILE A 555 -19.03 -6.58 -31.57
N THR A 556 -18.63 -6.61 -30.31
CA THR A 556 -19.55 -6.38 -29.18
C THR A 556 -19.78 -4.88 -28.96
N LYS A 557 -20.77 -4.55 -28.11
CA LYS A 557 -21.04 -3.14 -27.75
C LYS A 557 -19.85 -2.51 -27.02
N SER A 558 -19.18 -3.28 -26.17
CA SER A 558 -17.99 -2.84 -25.42
C SER A 558 -16.83 -2.53 -26.37
N MET A 559 -16.58 -3.40 -27.36
CA MET A 559 -15.57 -3.17 -28.39
C MET A 559 -15.87 -1.93 -29.22
N GLN A 560 -17.14 -1.79 -29.70
CA GLN A 560 -17.53 -0.65 -30.52
C GLN A 560 -17.29 0.68 -29.79
N ARG A 561 -17.73 0.78 -28.52
CA ARG A 561 -17.51 1.99 -27.71
C ARG A 561 -16.04 2.29 -27.49
N THR A 562 -15.22 1.26 -27.25
CA THR A 562 -13.75 1.42 -27.12
C THR A 562 -13.14 1.96 -28.41
N MET A 563 -13.53 1.43 -29.57
CA MET A 563 -13.06 1.90 -30.88
C MET A 563 -13.50 3.35 -31.14
N ASP A 564 -14.77 3.67 -30.94
CA ASP A 564 -15.31 5.01 -31.18
C ASP A 564 -14.61 6.06 -30.28
N GLU A 565 -14.41 5.75 -28.99
CA GLU A 565 -13.74 6.65 -28.06
C GLU A 565 -12.25 6.81 -28.37
N THR A 566 -11.56 5.73 -28.75
CA THR A 566 -10.16 5.79 -29.15
C THR A 566 -9.97 6.63 -30.42
N GLU A 567 -10.86 6.48 -31.40
CA GLU A 567 -10.83 7.28 -32.62
C GLU A 567 -11.15 8.76 -32.35
N ARG A 568 -12.13 9.06 -31.48
CA ARG A 568 -12.42 10.44 -31.01
C ARG A 568 -11.18 11.11 -30.40
N ARG A 569 -10.52 10.40 -29.49
CA ARG A 569 -9.28 10.89 -28.82
C ARG A 569 -8.16 11.09 -29.81
N ARG A 570 -7.96 10.15 -30.72
CA ARG A 570 -6.96 10.20 -31.79
C ARG A 570 -7.19 11.41 -32.71
N ALA A 571 -8.42 11.61 -33.18
CA ALA A 571 -8.78 12.74 -34.03
C ALA A 571 -8.58 14.11 -33.33
N LYS A 572 -8.94 14.22 -32.04
CA LYS A 572 -8.69 15.41 -31.24
C LYS A 572 -7.20 15.72 -31.12
N GLN A 573 -6.39 14.72 -30.80
CA GLN A 573 -4.93 14.87 -30.71
C GLN A 573 -4.29 15.25 -32.06
N MET A 574 -4.69 14.61 -33.15
CA MET A 574 -4.17 14.94 -34.49
C MET A 574 -4.47 16.40 -34.87
N ARG A 575 -5.70 16.86 -34.64
CA ARG A 575 -6.08 18.26 -34.90
C ARG A 575 -5.20 19.21 -34.08
N TYR A 576 -5.04 18.96 -32.79
CA TYR A 576 -4.19 19.76 -31.92
C TYR A 576 -2.72 19.80 -32.40
N ASN A 577 -2.18 18.63 -32.79
CA ASN A 577 -0.82 18.56 -33.32
C ASN A 577 -0.64 19.39 -34.57
N LEU A 578 -1.61 19.36 -35.53
CA LEU A 578 -1.59 20.15 -36.73
C LEU A 578 -1.68 21.66 -36.47
N GLU A 579 -2.58 22.07 -35.58
CA GLU A 579 -2.80 23.47 -35.23
C GLU A 579 -1.57 24.10 -34.53
N HIS A 580 -0.83 23.32 -33.74
CA HIS A 580 0.34 23.80 -33.00
C HIS A 580 1.69 23.37 -33.57
N GLY A 581 1.71 22.72 -34.74
CA GLY A 581 2.94 22.26 -35.38
C GLY A 581 3.73 21.23 -34.55
N ILE A 582 3.05 20.41 -33.77
CA ILE A 582 3.68 19.40 -32.88
C ILE A 582 3.96 18.13 -33.69
N THR A 583 5.19 17.71 -33.70
CA THR A 583 5.59 16.38 -34.19
C THR A 583 5.60 15.42 -33.01
N PRO A 584 4.85 14.30 -33.06
CA PRO A 584 4.85 13.30 -31.97
C PRO A 584 6.27 12.83 -31.65
N LYS A 585 6.59 12.78 -30.35
CA LYS A 585 7.89 12.31 -29.87
C LYS A 585 7.70 11.24 -28.81
N GLN A 586 8.38 10.12 -29.00
CA GLN A 586 8.42 9.07 -28.00
C GLN A 586 9.24 9.52 -26.80
N ILE A 587 8.74 9.23 -25.61
CA ILE A 587 9.49 9.45 -24.37
C ILE A 587 10.50 8.31 -24.25
N VAL A 588 11.76 8.61 -24.48
CA VAL A 588 12.86 7.70 -24.17
C VAL A 588 13.17 7.89 -22.68
N LYS A 589 12.57 7.09 -21.81
CA LYS A 589 13.08 6.94 -20.45
C LYS A 589 14.39 6.16 -20.55
N GLY A 590 15.45 6.65 -19.89
CA GLY A 590 16.68 5.88 -19.78
C GLY A 590 16.34 4.44 -19.36
N ARG A 591 17.10 3.45 -19.85
CA ARG A 591 16.93 2.00 -19.55
C ARG A 591 17.17 1.65 -18.06
N ASN A 592 16.92 2.61 -17.18
CA ASN A 592 16.96 2.39 -15.74
C ASN A 592 15.76 1.50 -15.37
N THR A 593 16.03 0.43 -14.66
CA THR A 593 15.00 -0.47 -14.12
C THR A 593 13.92 0.33 -13.40
N LEU A 594 12.71 -0.19 -13.26
CA LEU A 594 11.67 0.38 -12.37
C LEU A 594 12.24 0.61 -10.97
N LEU A 595 13.28 -0.15 -10.62
CA LEU A 595 14.03 -0.08 -9.37
C LEU A 595 15.15 0.99 -9.35
N ASP A 596 15.60 1.49 -10.51
CA ASP A 596 16.73 2.44 -10.63
C ASP A 596 16.33 3.89 -10.93
N ASN A 597 15.04 4.21 -10.89
CA ASN A 597 14.59 5.59 -11.01
C ASN A 597 15.16 6.39 -9.82
N GLU A 598 15.94 7.47 -10.08
CA GLU A 598 16.55 8.27 -9.00
C GLU A 598 15.53 8.75 -7.98
N GLN A 599 14.32 9.10 -8.43
CA GLN A 599 13.20 9.44 -7.56
C GLN A 599 12.69 8.25 -6.74
N LEU A 600 12.76 7.03 -7.30
CA LEU A 600 12.48 5.80 -6.57
C LEU A 600 13.69 5.34 -5.74
N LYS A 601 14.92 5.72 -6.08
CA LYS A 601 16.11 5.50 -5.24
C LYS A 601 16.05 6.35 -3.97
N GLU A 602 15.73 7.63 -4.09
CA GLU A 602 15.49 8.48 -2.92
C GLU A 602 14.31 7.95 -2.10
N THR A 603 13.24 7.52 -2.78
CA THR A 603 12.10 6.85 -2.14
C THR A 603 12.51 5.49 -1.55
N ARG A 604 13.43 4.77 -2.18
CA ARG A 604 13.98 3.49 -1.73
C ARG A 604 14.97 3.65 -0.58
N GLU A 605 15.79 4.68 -0.59
CA GLU A 605 16.64 5.07 0.54
C GLU A 605 15.78 5.55 1.72
N MET A 606 14.62 6.18 1.45
CA MET A 606 13.64 6.56 2.46
C MET A 606 12.77 5.39 2.96
N PHE A 607 12.46 4.40 2.10
CA PHE A 607 11.54 3.30 2.41
C PHE A 607 12.28 1.95 2.58
N GLY A 608 13.62 1.96 2.64
CA GLY A 608 14.51 0.83 2.93
C GLY A 608 14.02 -0.54 2.47
N ALA A 609 13.31 -1.24 3.32
CA ALA A 609 12.89 -2.62 3.10
C ALA A 609 11.62 -2.82 2.25
N VAL A 610 10.86 -1.76 1.91
CA VAL A 610 9.59 -1.93 1.15
C VAL A 610 9.85 -2.30 -0.31
N ILE A 611 11.04 -2.00 -0.82
CA ILE A 611 11.44 -2.22 -2.22
C ILE A 611 12.77 -2.99 -2.30
N GLU A 612 13.35 -3.43 -1.20
CA GLU A 612 14.48 -4.34 -1.33
C GLU A 612 14.02 -5.62 -2.01
N PRO A 613 14.54 -5.92 -3.21
CA PRO A 613 14.52 -7.28 -3.65
C PRO A 613 15.31 -8.06 -2.59
N ILE A 614 14.80 -9.18 -2.14
CA ILE A 614 15.61 -10.24 -1.56
C ILE A 614 16.54 -10.72 -2.70
N VAL A 615 17.45 -9.84 -3.11
CA VAL A 615 18.50 -10.13 -4.07
C VAL A 615 19.75 -10.33 -3.27
N ASP A 616 20.21 -11.49 -3.42
CA ASP A 616 21.51 -12.04 -3.19
C ASP A 616 21.60 -13.09 -2.09
N LYS A 617 20.87 -14.18 -2.32
CA LYS A 617 21.47 -15.48 -1.98
C LYS A 617 21.36 -16.54 -3.09
N GLN A 618 21.09 -16.15 -4.32
CA GLN A 618 21.13 -17.06 -5.48
C GLN A 618 21.75 -16.44 -6.74
N LYS A 619 22.91 -15.79 -6.62
CA LYS A 619 23.91 -15.85 -7.66
C LYS A 619 24.75 -17.09 -7.44
N ILE A 620 24.16 -18.25 -7.70
CA ILE A 620 24.95 -19.42 -8.04
C ILE A 620 24.97 -19.44 -9.56
N GLY A 621 26.09 -18.90 -10.08
CA GLY A 621 26.41 -19.03 -11.48
C GLY A 621 26.39 -20.49 -11.91
N THR A 622 25.86 -20.70 -13.10
CA THR A 622 26.11 -21.89 -13.89
C THR A 622 27.61 -22.08 -14.07
N SER A 623 28.22 -22.81 -13.17
CA SER A 623 29.50 -23.46 -13.34
C SER A 623 29.45 -24.76 -12.57
N ALA A 624 29.28 -25.81 -13.31
CA ALA A 624 29.33 -27.17 -12.84
C ALA A 624 30.62 -27.42 -12.07
N LYS A 625 30.50 -27.61 -10.77
CA LYS A 625 31.35 -28.51 -9.98
C LYS A 625 30.55 -28.87 -8.72
N GLN A 626 30.15 -30.12 -8.65
CA GLN A 626 29.64 -30.77 -7.46
C GLN A 626 30.56 -30.43 -6.27
N LYS A 627 30.07 -29.51 -5.39
CA LYS A 627 30.52 -29.44 -4.02
C LYS A 627 29.37 -29.97 -3.15
N SER A 628 29.64 -31.07 -2.48
CA SER A 628 28.82 -31.61 -1.41
C SER A 628 28.46 -30.49 -0.43
N LEU A 629 27.17 -30.17 -0.27
CA LEU A 629 26.71 -29.32 0.81
C LEU A 629 26.76 -30.13 2.10
N SER A 630 27.73 -29.84 2.92
CA SER A 630 27.79 -30.32 4.30
C SER A 630 26.90 -29.42 5.16
N ILE A 631 25.99 -30.02 5.91
CA ILE A 631 25.08 -29.35 6.84
C ILE A 631 25.64 -29.51 8.23
N VAL A 632 25.87 -28.40 8.91
CA VAL A 632 26.33 -28.37 10.31
C VAL A 632 25.10 -28.29 11.20
N ALA A 633 24.80 -29.39 11.87
CA ALA A 633 23.95 -29.41 13.05
C ALA A 633 24.84 -29.87 14.22
N ASP A 634 24.91 -29.08 15.27
CA ASP A 634 25.71 -29.34 16.49
C ASP A 634 27.22 -29.63 16.27
N GLY A 635 27.87 -28.88 15.38
CA GLY A 635 29.31 -28.96 15.21
C GLY A 635 29.83 -30.25 14.53
N THR A 636 28.97 -31.15 14.09
CA THR A 636 29.32 -32.37 13.35
C THR A 636 28.73 -32.38 11.95
N THR A 637 29.60 -32.55 10.96
CA THR A 637 29.19 -32.69 9.55
C THR A 637 28.84 -34.13 9.31
N ILE A 638 27.55 -34.40 9.06
CA ILE A 638 27.09 -35.75 8.74
C ILE A 638 26.74 -35.82 7.24
N ASP A 639 27.46 -36.67 6.50
CA ASP A 639 27.24 -36.89 5.06
C ASP A 639 26.41 -38.17 4.85
N TYR A 640 25.13 -38.01 4.48
CA TYR A 640 24.24 -39.11 4.21
C TYR A 640 24.43 -39.58 2.76
N GLN A 641 25.08 -40.75 2.59
CA GLN A 641 25.41 -41.28 1.27
C GLN A 641 24.36 -42.23 0.68
N SER A 642 23.31 -42.64 1.43
CA SER A 642 22.31 -43.56 0.94
C SER A 642 20.86 -43.13 1.26
N VAL A 643 19.92 -43.48 0.37
CA VAL A 643 18.49 -43.26 0.56
C VAL A 643 17.93 -43.89 1.84
N PRO A 644 18.34 -45.13 2.24
CA PRO A 644 17.90 -45.74 3.50
C PRO A 644 18.36 -45.00 4.76
N ASP A 645 19.56 -44.42 4.74
CA ASP A 645 20.10 -43.68 5.88
C ASP A 645 19.37 -42.33 6.05
N LEU A 646 19.06 -41.68 4.94
CA LEU A 646 18.29 -40.44 4.91
C LEU A 646 16.86 -40.65 5.43
N GLN A 647 16.21 -41.73 5.03
CA GLN A 647 14.87 -42.06 5.51
C GLN A 647 14.86 -42.33 7.02
N LYS A 648 15.86 -43.04 7.51
CA LYS A 648 15.99 -43.34 8.94
C LYS A 648 16.21 -42.10 9.80
N GLU A 649 16.93 -41.10 9.28
CA GLU A 649 17.13 -39.83 9.99
C GLU A 649 15.89 -38.94 9.92
N ILE A 650 15.12 -38.99 8.84
CA ILE A 650 13.80 -38.33 8.76
C ILE A 650 12.87 -38.88 9.83
N ASP A 651 12.79 -40.23 9.98
CA ASP A 651 11.93 -40.85 10.96
C ASP A 651 12.35 -40.52 12.39
N LYS A 652 13.66 -40.51 12.67
CA LYS A 652 14.22 -40.14 13.97
C LYS A 652 13.97 -38.66 14.31
N THR A 653 14.12 -37.77 13.32
CA THR A 653 13.87 -36.33 13.50
C THR A 653 12.38 -36.05 13.75
N ARG A 654 11.50 -36.84 13.09
CA ARG A 654 10.06 -36.78 13.30
C ARG A 654 9.66 -37.22 14.72
N GLU A 655 10.28 -38.29 15.26
CA GLU A 655 10.06 -38.67 16.65
C GLU A 655 10.55 -37.63 17.65
N ALA A 656 11.72 -37.02 17.39
CA ALA A 656 12.25 -35.95 18.22
C ALA A 656 11.36 -34.70 18.19
N MET A 657 10.84 -34.33 17.03
CA MET A 657 9.86 -33.23 16.88
C MET A 657 8.59 -33.48 17.69
N LEU A 658 8.02 -34.68 17.58
CA LEU A 658 6.81 -35.04 18.31
C LEU A 658 7.05 -35.11 19.83
N THR A 659 8.25 -35.47 20.25
CA THR A 659 8.63 -35.51 21.68
C THR A 659 8.78 -34.11 22.25
N ALA A 660 9.42 -33.19 21.50
CA ALA A 660 9.52 -31.78 21.86
C ALA A 660 8.13 -31.10 21.90
N ALA A 661 7.26 -31.37 20.94
CA ALA A 661 5.90 -30.86 20.94
C ALA A 661 5.07 -31.36 22.14
N LYS A 662 5.20 -32.62 22.55
CA LYS A 662 4.56 -33.16 23.75
C LYS A 662 5.11 -32.56 25.05
N ALA A 663 6.36 -32.14 25.04
CA ALA A 663 7.00 -31.44 26.16
C ALA A 663 6.70 -29.93 26.17
N LEU A 664 5.85 -29.43 25.24
CA LEU A 664 5.49 -28.01 25.05
C LEU A 664 6.71 -27.12 24.67
N ASP A 665 7.79 -27.70 24.22
CA ASP A 665 8.95 -26.99 23.67
C ASP A 665 8.73 -26.75 22.17
N PHE A 666 7.93 -25.75 21.85
CA PHE A 666 7.53 -25.44 20.48
C PHE A 666 8.68 -24.88 19.63
N LEU A 667 9.69 -24.30 20.27
CA LEU A 667 10.86 -23.76 19.57
C LEU A 667 11.76 -24.90 19.06
N GLU A 668 12.03 -25.89 19.90
CA GLU A 668 12.77 -27.09 19.53
C GLU A 668 11.96 -27.94 18.54
N ALA A 669 10.64 -28.06 18.71
CA ALA A 669 9.76 -28.75 17.76
C ALA A 669 9.79 -28.08 16.36
N ALA A 670 9.80 -26.74 16.28
CA ALA A 670 9.91 -26.01 15.01
C ALA A 670 11.28 -26.24 14.34
N HIS A 671 12.38 -26.18 15.09
CA HIS A 671 13.71 -26.51 14.54
C HIS A 671 13.80 -27.93 14.01
N LYS A 672 13.25 -28.91 14.72
CA LYS A 672 13.23 -30.31 14.24
C LYS A 672 12.33 -30.48 13.01
N ARG A 673 11.22 -29.78 12.92
CA ARG A 673 10.35 -29.78 11.75
C ARG A 673 11.09 -29.25 10.51
N ASP A 674 11.72 -28.11 10.64
CA ASP A 674 12.41 -27.46 9.51
C ASP A 674 13.61 -28.31 9.04
N TYR A 675 14.32 -28.94 9.96
CA TYR A 675 15.37 -29.92 9.64
C TYR A 675 14.81 -31.16 8.93
N MET A 676 13.69 -31.69 9.37
CA MET A 676 13.01 -32.85 8.72
C MET A 676 12.57 -32.52 7.30
N LEU A 677 12.00 -31.34 7.06
CA LEU A 677 11.57 -30.87 5.72
C LEU A 677 12.77 -30.79 4.77
N MET A 678 13.89 -30.29 5.24
CA MET A 678 15.13 -30.20 4.46
C MET A 678 15.70 -31.58 4.09
N LEU A 679 15.64 -32.55 5.00
CA LEU A 679 16.03 -33.94 4.71
C LEU A 679 15.07 -34.60 3.70
N GLN A 680 13.79 -34.27 3.76
CA GLN A 680 12.73 -34.77 2.87
C GLN A 680 12.91 -34.23 1.45
N GLU A 681 13.22 -32.95 1.26
CA GLU A 681 13.57 -32.39 -0.04
C GLU A 681 14.82 -33.05 -0.64
N ARG A 682 15.81 -33.42 0.19
CA ARG A 682 17.01 -34.08 -0.25
C ARG A 682 16.71 -35.53 -0.69
N LEU A 683 15.82 -36.22 0.02
CA LEU A 683 15.35 -37.57 -0.33
C LEU A 683 14.63 -37.54 -1.68
N ASP A 684 13.74 -36.58 -1.89
CA ASP A 684 13.00 -36.39 -3.14
C ASP A 684 13.93 -36.10 -4.33
N LYS A 685 14.99 -35.32 -4.12
CA LYS A 685 16.01 -35.04 -5.14
C LYS A 685 16.86 -36.27 -5.49
N LEU A 686 17.02 -37.22 -4.55
CA LEU A 686 17.75 -38.45 -4.78
C LEU A 686 16.87 -39.53 -5.41
N THR A 687 15.57 -39.55 -5.15
CA THR A 687 14.60 -40.53 -5.70
C THR A 687 14.07 -40.15 -7.08
N LYS A 688 14.16 -38.88 -7.48
CA LYS A 688 13.81 -38.36 -8.83
C LYS A 688 14.97 -38.44 -9.84
N LYS A 689 16.15 -38.95 -9.44
CA LYS A 689 17.24 -39.35 -10.32
C LYS A 689 17.23 -40.89 -10.53
#